data_d3d5edf517b1870c9cbfa539fa1d8f2f
#
_entry.id   d3d5edf517b1870c9cbfa539fa1d8f2f
#
_cell.length_a   1.000
_cell.length_b   1.000
_cell.length_c   1.000
_cell.angle_alpha   90.00
_cell.angle_beta   90.00
_cell.angle_gamma   90.00
#
_symmetry.space_group_name_H-M   'P 1'
#
loop_
_entity.id
_entity.type
_entity.pdbx_description
1 polymer ?
#
loop_
_entity_poly.entity_id
_entity_poly.type
_entity_poly.pdbx_seq_one_letter_code
_entity_poly.pdbx_strand_id
1 'polypeptide(L)'
;VVWQVSNLDEFLYFVKPFVKQAQEDNKNLIYINFGQHEPLIDMTADDFLKLEVEKNNPETDFAMIERDGIKIYHVDPNKQFEPFTLEVHNIITKEGRDAFYVFDCLSDLQAAWSTDLMMGNFFRVTCPYLFSLDTVAYFPIIRGKHSFEAIAKIRETTQLFLDLYSHKDDVYVHPLKVWNRYSQNMFLGHKYETKKGILTTLTDGLEVSNFYKVVNRAADYHNEQNTDSWERFFELTKLQHENNEDISDKCDLMCRMLMTKDKNMIQKVKEYFAPEDYFSVYNRVVGSGMIGGKACGMLLSRKIIEHDRPDIYADFEPDDSFYICSDLFYTYIVSNDLWDIRVKQRTKEGYYEAGKELEEGLKNGTFSDDIREKFRRLLDYFGQSPIIVRSSSFLEDGFGNAFAGKYESVFCVNRGSIEERLEAFEEAVKTVYASTMNISALEYRSLNDLDDNDEQMSLLVQRVSGSYYQDYFFPSAAGVGFSYSPYSPLPDMGHNGGMLRLVMGLGTKAVDRTQRDYPRIVNLDKPKAMEVPSVVERHKHSQHYLDVLDLKNIKVSEISVDEGIEVVPIYAKRAVVEHDTDAERRFRERGQRRDVTFVNCNGLVNNDKFTSLMKELLQTLEAAYDYPVDIEYTVNVGPEGSFVINLLQCRPLQVATTKEAVEIPKDNGEVFFHIKNSSMGRSRKQNFDILVYVDPHKYYE
;
A
#
# COMPACT_ATOMS: atom_id res chain seq x y z
N VAL A 1 -27.88 -11.82 12.96
CA VAL A 1 -28.96 -11.76 11.98
C VAL A 1 -28.65 -10.64 10.99
N VAL A 2 -28.58 -10.93 9.71
CA VAL A 2 -28.45 -9.91 8.65
C VAL A 2 -29.81 -9.69 8.02
N TRP A 3 -30.16 -8.42 7.88
CA TRP A 3 -31.39 -7.93 7.27
C TRP A 3 -31.06 -7.16 5.99
N GLN A 4 -31.32 -7.75 4.84
CA GLN A 4 -31.21 -7.07 3.56
C GLN A 4 -32.49 -6.32 3.25
N VAL A 5 -32.42 -5.00 3.08
CA VAL A 5 -33.57 -4.11 2.96
C VAL A 5 -33.41 -3.19 1.75
N SER A 6 -34.52 -2.66 1.24
CA SER A 6 -34.49 -1.64 0.19
C SER A 6 -34.22 -0.23 0.78
N ASN A 7 -34.70 0.01 1.99
CA ASN A 7 -34.46 1.20 2.82
C ASN A 7 -34.56 0.84 4.30
N LEU A 8 -34.04 1.71 5.16
CA LEU A 8 -33.98 1.45 6.61
C LEU A 8 -35.37 1.48 7.28
N ASP A 9 -36.38 2.11 6.69
CA ASP A 9 -37.75 2.10 7.25
C ASP A 9 -38.33 0.69 7.32
N GLU A 10 -37.99 -0.18 6.37
CA GLU A 10 -38.36 -1.58 6.39
C GLU A 10 -37.80 -2.31 7.61
N PHE A 11 -36.56 -1.99 8.00
CA PHE A 11 -35.89 -2.59 9.13
C PHE A 11 -36.50 -2.15 10.47
N LEU A 12 -37.00 -0.92 10.57
CA LEU A 12 -37.57 -0.38 11.79
C LEU A 12 -38.76 -1.19 12.32
N TYR A 13 -39.52 -1.88 11.44
CA TYR A 13 -40.62 -2.76 11.85
C TYR A 13 -40.14 -3.96 12.69
N PHE A 14 -38.89 -4.34 12.56
CA PHE A 14 -38.32 -5.51 13.26
C PHE A 14 -37.33 -5.13 14.35
N VAL A 15 -36.59 -4.04 14.21
CA VAL A 15 -35.62 -3.61 15.23
C VAL A 15 -36.31 -2.97 16.44
N LYS A 16 -37.38 -2.17 16.24
CA LYS A 16 -38.11 -1.54 17.36
C LYS A 16 -38.73 -2.56 18.32
N PRO A 17 -39.44 -3.61 17.86
CA PRO A 17 -39.92 -4.67 18.74
C PRO A 17 -38.78 -5.45 19.43
N PHE A 18 -37.66 -5.69 18.73
CA PHE A 18 -36.48 -6.34 19.30
C PHE A 18 -35.88 -5.50 20.45
N VAL A 19 -35.69 -4.20 20.24
CA VAL A 19 -35.18 -3.27 21.26
C VAL A 19 -36.12 -3.26 22.46
N LYS A 20 -37.43 -3.11 22.24
CA LYS A 20 -38.43 -3.09 23.30
C LYS A 20 -38.43 -4.38 24.14
N GLN A 21 -38.39 -5.54 23.48
CA GLN A 21 -38.37 -6.83 24.17
C GLN A 21 -37.07 -7.02 24.95
N ALA A 22 -35.93 -6.61 24.38
CA ALA A 22 -34.65 -6.65 25.10
C ALA A 22 -34.64 -5.80 26.36
N GLN A 23 -35.26 -4.61 26.32
CA GLN A 23 -35.43 -3.74 27.49
C GLN A 23 -36.37 -4.37 28.55
N GLU A 24 -37.53 -4.92 28.14
CA GLU A 24 -38.47 -5.62 29.04
C GLU A 24 -37.82 -6.83 29.74
N ASP A 25 -36.93 -7.54 29.03
CA ASP A 25 -36.19 -8.70 29.49
C ASP A 25 -34.91 -8.32 30.28
N ASN A 26 -34.63 -7.03 30.48
CA ASN A 26 -33.41 -6.49 31.11
C ASN A 26 -32.12 -7.07 30.49
N LYS A 27 -32.07 -7.19 29.16
CA LYS A 27 -30.88 -7.63 28.48
C LYS A 27 -29.84 -6.50 28.36
N ASN A 28 -28.56 -6.86 28.35
CA ASN A 28 -27.49 -5.89 28.02
C ASN A 28 -27.60 -5.50 26.54
N LEU A 29 -28.25 -4.37 26.30
CA LEU A 29 -28.57 -3.91 24.94
C LEU A 29 -27.61 -2.80 24.50
N ILE A 30 -26.95 -3.00 23.37
CA ILE A 30 -25.93 -2.14 22.80
C ILE A 30 -26.36 -1.67 21.42
N TYR A 31 -26.26 -0.38 21.16
CA TYR A 31 -26.41 0.21 19.86
C TYR A 31 -25.05 0.73 19.37
N ILE A 32 -24.58 0.24 18.22
CA ILE A 32 -23.35 0.68 17.57
C ILE A 32 -23.72 1.68 16.47
N ASN A 33 -23.50 2.96 16.77
CA ASN A 33 -23.86 4.09 15.93
C ASN A 33 -22.65 4.57 15.08
N PHE A 34 -22.87 4.76 13.77
CA PHE A 34 -21.87 5.31 12.84
C PHE A 34 -22.15 6.76 12.48
N GLY A 35 -23.36 7.25 12.75
CA GLY A 35 -23.75 8.63 12.47
C GLY A 35 -23.88 8.97 10.96
N GLN A 36 -24.10 7.99 10.09
CA GLN A 36 -24.23 8.18 8.65
C GLN A 36 -25.69 8.31 8.18
N HIS A 37 -26.63 7.94 9.01
CA HIS A 37 -28.07 8.06 8.80
C HIS A 37 -28.80 8.41 10.11
N GLU A 38 -30.10 8.65 10.07
CA GLU A 38 -30.89 8.85 11.27
C GLU A 38 -30.84 7.59 12.16
N PRO A 39 -30.72 7.75 13.50
CA PRO A 39 -30.59 6.60 14.40
C PRO A 39 -31.72 5.60 14.28
N LEU A 40 -31.38 4.31 14.37
CA LEU A 40 -32.36 3.20 14.33
C LEU A 40 -33.15 3.05 15.63
N ILE A 41 -32.74 3.76 16.68
CA ILE A 41 -33.40 3.88 17.98
C ILE A 41 -33.76 5.34 18.24
N ASP A 42 -34.71 5.57 19.13
CA ASP A 42 -35.13 6.93 19.47
C ASP A 42 -34.02 7.65 20.25
N MET A 43 -33.46 8.72 19.67
CA MET A 43 -32.43 9.59 20.28
C MET A 43 -32.89 11.04 20.32
N THR A 44 -32.49 11.77 21.36
CA THR A 44 -32.79 13.20 21.50
C THR A 44 -31.59 14.07 21.08
N ALA A 45 -31.82 15.37 20.87
CA ALA A 45 -30.73 16.31 20.61
C ALA A 45 -29.69 16.36 21.78
N ASP A 46 -30.14 16.12 23.02
CA ASP A 46 -29.26 16.06 24.20
C ASP A 46 -28.33 14.83 24.17
N ASP A 47 -28.81 13.70 23.65
CA ASP A 47 -28.00 12.49 23.49
C ASP A 47 -26.87 12.71 22.48
N PHE A 48 -27.15 13.38 21.36
CA PHE A 48 -26.13 13.74 20.39
C PHE A 48 -25.07 14.68 20.98
N LEU A 49 -25.50 15.69 21.76
CA LEU A 49 -24.56 16.59 22.43
C LEU A 49 -23.65 15.84 23.41
N LYS A 50 -24.22 14.91 24.19
CA LYS A 50 -23.43 14.07 25.09
C LYS A 50 -22.44 13.19 24.36
N LEU A 51 -22.84 12.55 23.27
CA LEU A 51 -21.93 11.76 22.43
C LEU A 51 -20.79 12.61 21.85
N GLU A 52 -21.07 13.84 21.41
CA GLU A 52 -20.03 14.75 20.93
C GLU A 52 -19.03 15.14 22.03
N VAL A 53 -19.48 15.28 23.28
CA VAL A 53 -18.58 15.50 24.43
C VAL A 53 -17.70 14.28 24.68
N GLU A 54 -18.28 13.08 24.67
CA GLU A 54 -17.54 11.83 24.90
C GLU A 54 -16.54 11.52 23.76
N LYS A 55 -16.85 11.85 22.51
CA LYS A 55 -15.89 11.74 21.38
C LYS A 55 -14.61 12.53 21.61
N ASN A 56 -14.70 13.65 22.32
CA ASN A 56 -13.57 14.55 22.55
C ASN A 56 -12.94 14.36 23.95
N ASN A 57 -13.39 13.37 24.72
CA ASN A 57 -12.91 13.09 26.06
C ASN A 57 -11.67 12.15 26.01
N PRO A 58 -10.46 12.63 26.31
CA PRO A 58 -9.26 11.81 26.25
C PRO A 58 -9.14 10.77 27.38
N GLU A 59 -10.05 10.82 28.38
CA GLU A 59 -10.04 9.91 29.53
C GLU A 59 -10.89 8.64 29.28
N THR A 60 -11.66 8.60 28.20
CA THR A 60 -12.54 7.46 27.86
C THR A 60 -12.00 6.67 26.67
N ASP A 61 -11.98 5.36 26.80
CA ASP A 61 -11.58 4.45 25.72
C ASP A 61 -12.59 4.45 24.56
N PHE A 62 -13.86 4.77 24.84
CA PHE A 62 -14.94 4.75 23.84
C PHE A 62 -15.91 5.91 24.06
N ALA A 63 -16.36 6.52 23.00
CA ALA A 63 -17.47 7.47 23.03
C ALA A 63 -18.79 6.74 23.28
N MET A 64 -19.27 6.76 24.53
CA MET A 64 -20.45 5.99 24.97
C MET A 64 -21.36 6.80 25.88
N ILE A 65 -22.66 6.68 25.66
CA ILE A 65 -23.70 7.16 26.56
C ILE A 65 -24.68 6.01 26.90
N GLU A 66 -25.33 6.10 28.03
CA GLU A 66 -26.41 5.19 28.39
C GLU A 66 -27.74 5.94 28.44
N ARG A 67 -28.78 5.35 27.83
CA ARG A 67 -30.12 5.89 27.79
C ARG A 67 -31.16 4.77 27.85
N ASP A 68 -32.10 4.86 28.77
CA ASP A 68 -33.22 3.93 28.91
C ASP A 68 -32.79 2.45 28.94
N GLY A 69 -31.62 2.15 29.53
CA GLY A 69 -31.04 0.82 29.56
C GLY A 69 -30.38 0.37 28.24
N ILE A 70 -30.17 1.29 27.32
CA ILE A 70 -29.41 1.05 26.07
C ILE A 70 -28.06 1.75 26.17
N LYS A 71 -26.97 1.01 25.93
CA LYS A 71 -25.64 1.57 25.78
C LYS A 71 -25.41 1.94 24.31
N ILE A 72 -25.17 3.21 24.04
CA ILE A 72 -24.98 3.76 22.70
C ILE A 72 -23.51 4.06 22.53
N TYR A 73 -22.82 3.29 21.72
CA TYR A 73 -21.44 3.50 21.32
C TYR A 73 -21.38 4.20 19.96
N HIS A 74 -20.57 5.25 19.86
CA HIS A 74 -20.27 5.84 18.56
C HIS A 74 -18.92 5.34 18.09
N VAL A 75 -18.88 4.79 16.87
CA VAL A 75 -17.67 4.38 16.17
C VAL A 75 -17.51 5.26 14.93
N ASP A 76 -16.35 5.94 14.80
CA ASP A 76 -16.10 6.86 13.71
C ASP A 76 -16.00 6.10 12.37
N PRO A 77 -16.93 6.33 11.43
CA PRO A 77 -16.92 5.65 10.14
C PRO A 77 -15.75 6.06 9.22
N ASN A 78 -15.05 7.17 9.53
CA ASN A 78 -13.90 7.63 8.75
C ASN A 78 -12.60 6.92 9.13
N LYS A 79 -12.59 6.13 10.20
CA LYS A 79 -11.48 5.22 10.50
C LYS A 79 -11.36 4.18 9.39
N GLN A 80 -10.14 3.75 9.10
CA GLN A 80 -9.89 2.68 8.12
C GLN A 80 -10.44 1.34 8.65
N PHE A 81 -10.42 0.31 7.80
CA PHE A 81 -10.94 -1.02 8.11
C PHE A 81 -10.41 -1.61 9.41
N GLU A 82 -9.09 -1.62 9.62
CA GLU A 82 -8.49 -2.22 10.80
C GLU A 82 -8.86 -1.47 12.09
N PRO A 83 -8.62 -0.15 12.22
CA PRO A 83 -8.98 0.58 13.43
C PRO A 83 -10.49 0.53 13.74
N PHE A 84 -11.34 0.60 12.71
CA PHE A 84 -12.79 0.48 12.87
C PHE A 84 -13.19 -0.90 13.42
N THR A 85 -12.67 -1.96 12.79
CA THR A 85 -13.00 -3.34 13.17
C THR A 85 -12.45 -3.69 14.56
N LEU A 86 -11.25 -3.20 14.90
CA LEU A 86 -10.68 -3.36 16.24
C LEU A 86 -11.49 -2.65 17.32
N GLU A 87 -11.97 -1.43 17.05
CA GLU A 87 -12.82 -0.69 18.00
C GLU A 87 -14.13 -1.43 18.25
N VAL A 88 -14.79 -1.91 17.19
CA VAL A 88 -15.99 -2.76 17.32
C VAL A 88 -15.68 -4.04 18.10
N HIS A 89 -14.57 -4.71 17.82
CA HIS A 89 -14.14 -5.91 18.53
C HIS A 89 -13.91 -5.62 20.03
N ASN A 90 -13.25 -4.51 20.36
CA ASN A 90 -12.99 -4.12 21.75
C ASN A 90 -14.28 -3.78 22.50
N ILE A 91 -15.25 -3.12 21.86
CA ILE A 91 -16.58 -2.89 22.44
C ILE A 91 -17.27 -4.23 22.74
N ILE A 92 -17.28 -5.17 21.78
CA ILE A 92 -17.87 -6.49 21.96
C ILE A 92 -17.18 -7.25 23.11
N THR A 93 -15.85 -7.17 23.20
CA THR A 93 -15.08 -7.80 24.28
C THR A 93 -15.44 -7.22 25.65
N LYS A 94 -15.55 -5.89 25.74
CA LYS A 94 -15.93 -5.17 26.98
C LYS A 94 -17.32 -5.55 27.46
N GLU A 95 -18.29 -5.63 26.55
CA GLU A 95 -19.69 -5.93 26.89
C GLU A 95 -19.92 -7.41 27.18
N GLY A 96 -19.11 -8.30 26.65
CA GLY A 96 -19.03 -9.70 27.02
C GLY A 96 -20.19 -10.57 26.52
N ARG A 97 -20.52 -11.61 27.30
CA ARG A 97 -21.52 -12.63 26.91
C ARG A 97 -22.96 -12.15 27.07
N ASP A 98 -23.86 -12.81 26.34
CA ASP A 98 -25.32 -12.62 26.40
C ASP A 98 -25.79 -11.20 26.09
N ALA A 99 -24.95 -10.41 25.41
CA ALA A 99 -25.28 -9.06 25.00
C ALA A 99 -26.10 -9.05 23.70
N PHE A 100 -26.95 -8.02 23.55
CA PHE A 100 -27.81 -7.81 22.40
C PHE A 100 -27.35 -6.57 21.65
N TYR A 101 -27.12 -6.68 20.35
CA TYR A 101 -26.57 -5.60 19.53
C TYR A 101 -27.55 -5.18 18.43
N VAL A 102 -27.61 -3.87 18.22
CA VAL A 102 -28.13 -3.26 16.99
C VAL A 102 -26.99 -2.48 16.35
N PHE A 103 -26.70 -2.74 15.10
CA PHE A 103 -25.71 -1.99 14.34
C PHE A 103 -26.42 -1.01 13.39
N ASP A 104 -25.82 0.14 13.18
CA ASP A 104 -26.16 1.02 12.06
C ASP A 104 -25.95 0.33 10.72
N CYS A 105 -26.43 0.94 9.63
CA CYS A 105 -26.35 0.37 8.30
C CYS A 105 -24.88 0.27 7.83
N LEU A 106 -24.38 -0.95 7.70
CA LEU A 106 -23.03 -1.20 7.24
C LEU A 106 -22.80 -0.78 5.78
N SER A 107 -23.85 -0.77 4.94
CA SER A 107 -23.73 -0.31 3.56
C SER A 107 -23.38 1.17 3.43
N ASP A 108 -23.61 1.98 4.46
CA ASP A 108 -23.27 3.41 4.45
C ASP A 108 -21.76 3.64 4.69
N LEU A 109 -21.05 2.65 5.19
CA LEU A 109 -19.57 2.67 5.32
C LEU A 109 -18.87 2.65 3.94
N GLN A 110 -19.56 2.31 2.86
CA GLN A 110 -19.02 2.35 1.49
C GLN A 110 -18.56 3.76 1.07
N ALA A 111 -19.15 4.79 1.65
CA ALA A 111 -18.73 6.17 1.41
C ALA A 111 -17.37 6.51 2.08
N ALA A 112 -16.96 5.75 3.08
CA ALA A 112 -15.74 6.00 3.86
C ALA A 112 -14.55 5.09 3.42
N TRP A 113 -14.68 3.79 3.57
CA TRP A 113 -13.61 2.81 3.30
C TRP A 113 -14.10 1.46 2.80
N SER A 114 -15.38 1.16 2.96
CA SER A 114 -15.88 -0.19 2.77
C SER A 114 -16.09 -0.50 1.29
N THR A 115 -15.24 -1.36 0.75
CA THR A 115 -15.49 -2.09 -0.49
C THR A 115 -16.19 -3.41 -0.17
N ASP A 116 -16.63 -4.14 -1.17
CA ASP A 116 -17.23 -5.46 -0.96
C ASP A 116 -16.25 -6.45 -0.34
N LEU A 117 -14.96 -6.36 -0.66
CA LEU A 117 -13.92 -7.16 0.00
C LEU A 117 -13.87 -6.86 1.50
N MET A 118 -13.85 -5.58 1.87
CA MET A 118 -13.79 -5.17 3.27
C MET A 118 -15.08 -5.50 4.02
N MET A 119 -16.23 -5.37 3.37
CA MET A 119 -17.51 -5.77 3.96
C MET A 119 -17.52 -7.28 4.27
N GLY A 120 -17.11 -8.11 3.32
CA GLY A 120 -16.97 -9.55 3.51
C GLY A 120 -16.01 -9.91 4.66
N ASN A 121 -14.88 -9.21 4.75
CA ASN A 121 -13.90 -9.40 5.81
C ASN A 121 -14.46 -9.00 7.19
N PHE A 122 -15.16 -7.88 7.29
CA PHE A 122 -15.81 -7.45 8.54
C PHE A 122 -16.76 -8.52 9.09
N PHE A 123 -17.64 -9.06 8.23
CA PHE A 123 -18.57 -10.11 8.65
C PHE A 123 -17.83 -11.40 9.04
N ARG A 124 -16.75 -11.75 8.33
CA ARG A 124 -15.97 -12.95 8.59
C ARG A 124 -15.26 -12.92 9.95
N VAL A 125 -14.82 -11.75 10.42
CA VAL A 125 -14.17 -11.62 11.73
C VAL A 125 -15.17 -11.33 12.85
N THR A 126 -16.23 -10.55 12.59
CA THR A 126 -17.14 -10.07 13.63
C THR A 126 -18.22 -11.11 13.99
N CYS A 127 -18.83 -11.78 12.98
CA CYS A 127 -19.93 -12.72 13.23
C CYS A 127 -19.53 -13.96 14.04
N PRO A 128 -18.40 -14.66 13.74
CA PRO A 128 -17.96 -15.78 14.56
C PRO A 128 -17.60 -15.36 15.99
N TYR A 129 -17.03 -14.19 16.17
CA TYR A 129 -16.70 -13.66 17.49
C TYR A 129 -17.94 -13.38 18.32
N LEU A 130 -18.95 -12.69 17.78
CA LEU A 130 -20.25 -12.49 18.43
C LEU A 130 -20.91 -13.82 18.77
N PHE A 131 -20.81 -14.82 17.89
CA PHE A 131 -21.36 -16.14 18.14
C PHE A 131 -20.68 -16.86 19.30
N SER A 132 -19.35 -16.75 19.42
CA SER A 132 -18.61 -17.36 20.53
C SER A 132 -18.99 -16.80 21.92
N LEU A 133 -19.59 -15.61 21.94
CA LEU A 133 -20.06 -14.92 23.15
C LEU A 133 -21.57 -15.10 23.42
N ASP A 134 -22.24 -15.98 22.69
CA ASP A 134 -23.69 -16.25 22.83
C ASP A 134 -24.55 -14.97 22.69
N THR A 135 -24.16 -14.05 21.80
CA THR A 135 -24.82 -12.76 21.58
C THR A 135 -25.91 -12.82 20.50
N VAL A 136 -26.77 -11.82 20.47
CA VAL A 136 -27.72 -11.58 19.36
C VAL A 136 -27.40 -10.22 18.75
N ALA A 137 -27.11 -10.21 17.45
CA ALA A 137 -26.78 -8.98 16.74
C ALA A 137 -27.61 -8.82 15.46
N TYR A 138 -28.14 -7.61 15.24
CA TYR A 138 -28.91 -7.20 14.08
C TYR A 138 -28.06 -6.28 13.19
N PHE A 139 -27.90 -6.63 11.92
CA PHE A 139 -27.12 -5.91 10.90
C PHE A 139 -28.01 -5.60 9.71
N PRO A 140 -28.41 -4.34 9.47
CA PRO A 140 -29.05 -3.96 8.23
C PRO A 140 -28.02 -3.71 7.12
N ILE A 141 -28.33 -4.19 5.91
CA ILE A 141 -27.60 -3.91 4.67
C ILE A 141 -28.57 -3.50 3.58
N ILE A 142 -28.17 -2.59 2.69
CA ILE A 142 -29.03 -2.09 1.61
C ILE A 142 -28.88 -2.96 0.37
N ARG A 143 -30.04 -3.42 -0.16
CA ARG A 143 -30.11 -4.17 -1.40
C ARG A 143 -29.55 -3.34 -2.56
N GLY A 144 -28.79 -3.99 -3.45
CA GLY A 144 -28.21 -3.34 -4.63
C GLY A 144 -26.98 -2.48 -4.37
N LYS A 145 -26.54 -2.36 -3.11
CA LYS A 145 -25.27 -1.69 -2.77
C LYS A 145 -24.05 -2.64 -2.89
N HIS A 146 -24.28 -3.92 -2.76
CA HIS A 146 -23.24 -4.95 -2.74
C HIS A 146 -23.38 -5.91 -3.90
N SER A 147 -22.27 -6.46 -4.38
CA SER A 147 -22.24 -7.52 -5.39
C SER A 147 -22.83 -8.83 -4.86
N PHE A 148 -23.22 -9.71 -5.76
CA PHE A 148 -23.70 -11.05 -5.39
C PHE A 148 -22.64 -11.86 -4.64
N GLU A 149 -21.37 -11.66 -4.97
CA GLU A 149 -20.24 -12.32 -4.31
C GLU A 149 -20.10 -11.88 -2.85
N ALA A 150 -20.17 -10.57 -2.58
CA ALA A 150 -20.14 -10.04 -1.22
C ALA A 150 -21.33 -10.55 -0.39
N ILE A 151 -22.55 -10.52 -0.96
CA ILE A 151 -23.74 -11.06 -0.29
C ILE A 151 -23.58 -12.55 0.00
N ALA A 152 -22.98 -13.34 -0.90
CA ALA A 152 -22.69 -14.75 -0.66
C ALA A 152 -21.73 -14.95 0.50
N LYS A 153 -20.62 -14.19 0.56
CA LYS A 153 -19.64 -14.21 1.66
C LYS A 153 -20.28 -13.82 3.00
N ILE A 154 -21.09 -12.75 3.03
CA ILE A 154 -21.85 -12.34 4.23
C ILE A 154 -22.78 -13.47 4.67
N ARG A 155 -23.50 -14.09 3.74
CA ARG A 155 -24.42 -15.19 4.02
C ARG A 155 -23.69 -16.43 4.55
N GLU A 156 -22.48 -16.72 4.10
CA GLU A 156 -21.68 -17.83 4.63
C GLU A 156 -21.39 -17.69 6.11
N THR A 157 -21.05 -16.48 6.57
CA THR A 157 -20.62 -16.23 7.95
C THR A 157 -21.78 -16.01 8.93
N THR A 158 -22.96 -15.61 8.44
CA THR A 158 -24.11 -15.31 9.29
C THR A 158 -24.97 -16.51 9.57
N GLN A 159 -25.63 -16.55 10.74
CA GLN A 159 -26.54 -17.63 11.10
C GLN A 159 -27.92 -17.48 10.46
N LEU A 160 -28.39 -16.24 10.34
CA LEU A 160 -29.71 -15.94 9.78
C LEU A 160 -29.57 -14.77 8.82
N PHE A 161 -30.00 -14.98 7.59
CA PHE A 161 -30.04 -13.98 6.53
C PHE A 161 -31.49 -13.82 6.04
N LEU A 162 -32.06 -12.62 6.26
CA LEU A 162 -33.43 -12.28 5.94
C LEU A 162 -33.48 -11.20 4.89
N ASP A 163 -34.27 -11.41 3.87
CA ASP A 163 -34.49 -10.44 2.78
C ASP A 163 -35.89 -9.82 2.91
N LEU A 164 -35.96 -8.48 3.00
CA LEU A 164 -37.21 -7.74 3.19
C LEU A 164 -37.65 -7.08 1.90
N TYR A 165 -38.93 -7.05 1.66
CA TYR A 165 -39.55 -6.40 0.52
C TYR A 165 -40.83 -5.68 0.93
N SER A 166 -40.90 -4.37 0.71
CA SER A 166 -42.11 -3.58 0.96
C SER A 166 -43.04 -3.55 -0.25
N HIS A 167 -44.32 -3.73 -0.01
CA HIS A 167 -45.35 -3.47 -1.01
C HIS A 167 -46.60 -2.92 -0.37
N LYS A 168 -46.96 -1.66 -0.68
CA LYS A 168 -48.05 -0.91 -0.05
C LYS A 168 -47.84 -0.83 1.47
N ASP A 169 -48.80 -1.36 2.26
CA ASP A 169 -48.81 -1.35 3.72
C ASP A 169 -48.19 -2.65 4.34
N ASP A 170 -47.73 -3.57 3.50
CA ASP A 170 -47.22 -4.87 3.96
C ASP A 170 -45.73 -5.00 3.69
N VAL A 171 -45.03 -5.73 4.58
CA VAL A 171 -43.64 -6.11 4.40
C VAL A 171 -43.53 -7.63 4.27
N TYR A 172 -42.84 -8.08 3.24
CA TYR A 172 -42.56 -9.49 3.03
C TYR A 172 -41.16 -9.81 3.58
N VAL A 173 -41.06 -10.94 4.31
CA VAL A 173 -39.81 -11.46 4.87
C VAL A 173 -39.49 -12.76 4.16
N HIS A 174 -38.32 -12.85 3.53
CA HIS A 174 -37.84 -14.06 2.86
C HIS A 174 -36.55 -14.57 3.50
N PRO A 175 -36.60 -15.64 4.29
CA PRO A 175 -35.39 -16.24 4.86
C PRO A 175 -34.57 -16.93 3.77
N LEU A 176 -33.35 -16.43 3.53
CA LEU A 176 -32.41 -17.00 2.56
C LEU A 176 -31.39 -17.96 3.21
N LYS A 177 -31.14 -17.80 4.52
CA LYS A 177 -30.34 -18.71 5.32
C LYS A 177 -30.89 -18.80 6.74
N VAL A 178 -30.99 -20.01 7.25
CA VAL A 178 -31.23 -20.32 8.66
C VAL A 178 -30.26 -21.43 9.07
N TRP A 179 -29.34 -21.11 9.98
CA TRP A 179 -28.31 -22.05 10.40
C TRP A 179 -28.84 -23.02 11.47
N ASN A 180 -28.57 -24.32 11.26
CA ASN A 180 -28.83 -25.40 12.22
C ASN A 180 -30.29 -25.49 12.71
N ARG A 181 -31.22 -25.02 11.90
CA ARG A 181 -32.67 -25.14 12.14
C ARG A 181 -33.37 -25.53 10.83
N TYR A 182 -34.41 -26.32 10.91
CA TYR A 182 -35.20 -26.70 9.78
C TYR A 182 -36.67 -26.88 10.13
N SER A 183 -37.55 -26.30 9.34
CA SER A 183 -38.97 -26.65 9.27
C SER A 183 -39.44 -26.57 7.81
N GLN A 184 -40.55 -27.24 7.45
CA GLN A 184 -41.05 -27.29 6.07
C GLN A 184 -41.31 -25.88 5.48
N ASN A 185 -41.72 -24.93 6.31
CA ASN A 185 -42.15 -23.61 5.85
C ASN A 185 -41.08 -22.50 6.11
N MET A 186 -39.93 -22.86 6.64
CA MET A 186 -38.94 -21.89 7.11
C MET A 186 -38.39 -20.98 5.99
N PHE A 187 -38.22 -21.50 4.79
CA PHE A 187 -37.69 -20.77 3.62
C PHE A 187 -38.79 -20.23 2.69
N LEU A 188 -40.07 -20.35 3.09
CA LEU A 188 -41.15 -19.68 2.34
C LEU A 188 -41.13 -18.17 2.61
N GLY A 189 -41.75 -17.42 1.71
CA GLY A 189 -42.03 -16.01 1.99
C GLY A 189 -43.03 -15.85 3.14
N HIS A 190 -42.84 -14.88 3.97
CA HIS A 190 -43.75 -14.49 5.04
C HIS A 190 -44.24 -13.09 4.82
N LYS A 191 -45.53 -12.83 5.06
CA LYS A 191 -46.14 -11.52 4.97
C LYS A 191 -46.32 -10.96 6.37
N TYR A 192 -45.77 -9.77 6.63
CA TYR A 192 -46.00 -8.99 7.84
C TYR A 192 -46.99 -7.84 7.54
N GLU A 193 -48.19 -7.98 8.08
CA GLU A 193 -49.21 -6.94 8.00
C GLU A 193 -48.92 -5.85 9.04
N THR A 194 -48.29 -4.75 8.62
CA THR A 194 -47.75 -3.71 9.54
C THR A 194 -48.81 -3.10 10.46
N LYS A 195 -50.07 -2.91 9.95
CA LYS A 195 -51.22 -2.36 10.72
C LYS A 195 -51.72 -3.30 11.80
N LYS A 196 -51.57 -4.60 11.62
CA LYS A 196 -52.11 -5.63 12.56
C LYS A 196 -51.00 -6.25 13.43
N GLY A 197 -49.72 -6.10 13.02
CA GLY A 197 -48.60 -6.77 13.69
C GLY A 197 -48.61 -8.29 13.55
N ILE A 198 -49.21 -8.82 12.48
CA ILE A 198 -49.34 -10.27 12.24
C ILE A 198 -48.40 -10.72 11.12
N LEU A 199 -47.60 -11.75 11.44
CA LEU A 199 -46.74 -12.46 10.46
C LEU A 199 -47.42 -13.74 10.01
N THR A 200 -47.65 -13.89 8.72
CA THR A 200 -48.28 -15.10 8.09
C THR A 200 -47.37 -15.72 7.06
N THR A 201 -47.25 -17.03 7.04
CA THR A 201 -46.49 -17.74 6.00
C THR A 201 -47.33 -17.85 4.72
N LEU A 202 -46.73 -17.56 3.60
CA LEU A 202 -47.38 -17.62 2.27
C LEU A 202 -47.40 -19.05 1.81
N THR A 203 -48.57 -19.66 1.83
CA THR A 203 -48.80 -21.05 1.38
C THR A 203 -49.77 -21.15 0.21
N ASP A 204 -50.57 -20.11 -0.02
CA ASP A 204 -51.48 -20.00 -1.14
C ASP A 204 -50.72 -19.59 -2.41
N GLY A 205 -51.03 -20.24 -3.54
CA GLY A 205 -50.32 -20.02 -4.81
C GLY A 205 -50.51 -18.63 -5.38
N LEU A 206 -51.63 -17.92 -5.09
CA LEU A 206 -51.85 -16.58 -5.53
C LEU A 206 -51.01 -15.56 -4.71
N GLU A 207 -50.94 -15.77 -3.40
CA GLU A 207 -50.11 -14.95 -2.50
C GLU A 207 -48.64 -15.14 -2.82
N VAL A 208 -48.18 -16.39 -3.02
CA VAL A 208 -46.79 -16.69 -3.44
C VAL A 208 -46.46 -16.04 -4.77
N SER A 209 -47.38 -16.11 -5.77
CA SER A 209 -47.18 -15.43 -7.06
C SER A 209 -47.09 -13.91 -6.91
N ASN A 210 -47.90 -13.32 -6.05
CA ASN A 210 -47.83 -11.89 -5.77
C ASN A 210 -46.54 -11.48 -5.06
N PHE A 211 -46.07 -12.31 -4.12
CA PHE A 211 -44.77 -12.12 -3.50
C PHE A 211 -43.63 -12.10 -4.52
N TYR A 212 -43.56 -13.09 -5.41
CA TYR A 212 -42.49 -13.10 -6.44
C TYR A 212 -42.60 -11.95 -7.45
N LYS A 213 -43.78 -11.41 -7.69
CA LYS A 213 -43.91 -10.15 -8.47
C LYS A 213 -43.28 -8.97 -7.74
N VAL A 214 -43.38 -8.91 -6.42
CA VAL A 214 -42.70 -7.87 -5.61
C VAL A 214 -41.22 -8.06 -5.65
N VAL A 215 -40.73 -9.29 -5.45
CA VAL A 215 -39.30 -9.64 -5.53
C VAL A 215 -38.71 -9.26 -6.88
N ASN A 216 -39.37 -9.64 -7.99
CA ASN A 216 -38.88 -9.34 -9.34
C ASN A 216 -38.84 -7.83 -9.60
N ARG A 217 -39.85 -7.06 -9.17
CA ARG A 217 -39.83 -5.60 -9.31
C ARG A 217 -38.67 -4.97 -8.53
N ALA A 218 -38.37 -5.47 -7.34
CA ALA A 218 -37.23 -4.99 -6.57
C ALA A 218 -35.89 -5.39 -7.23
N ALA A 219 -35.85 -6.55 -7.89
CA ALA A 219 -34.67 -7.01 -8.64
C ALA A 219 -34.45 -6.18 -9.92
N ASP A 220 -35.50 -5.83 -10.67
CA ASP A 220 -35.41 -5.05 -11.92
C ASP A 220 -34.77 -3.66 -11.70
N TYR A 221 -34.97 -3.04 -10.53
CA TYR A 221 -34.34 -1.77 -10.17
C TYR A 221 -32.83 -1.88 -9.92
N HIS A 222 -32.29 -3.07 -9.68
CA HIS A 222 -30.90 -3.28 -9.24
C HIS A 222 -30.12 -4.28 -10.11
N ASN A 223 -30.73 -4.78 -11.19
CA ASN A 223 -30.18 -5.91 -11.98
C ASN A 223 -29.09 -5.54 -12.98
N GLU A 224 -28.76 -4.23 -13.14
CA GLU A 224 -27.90 -3.83 -14.25
C GLU A 224 -26.39 -4.07 -14.00
N GLN A 225 -25.96 -4.23 -12.76
CA GLN A 225 -24.52 -4.42 -12.51
C GLN A 225 -24.27 -5.25 -11.24
N ASN A 226 -23.66 -6.41 -11.39
CA ASN A 226 -23.10 -7.19 -10.29
C ASN A 226 -21.76 -6.59 -9.85
N THR A 227 -21.75 -5.32 -9.51
CA THR A 227 -20.60 -4.53 -9.10
C THR A 227 -20.85 -3.88 -7.73
N ASP A 228 -19.81 -3.65 -6.98
CA ASP A 228 -19.90 -2.89 -5.74
C ASP A 228 -20.00 -1.37 -6.01
N SER A 229 -20.17 -0.58 -4.95
CA SER A 229 -20.27 0.88 -5.09
C SER A 229 -18.96 1.51 -5.56
N TRP A 230 -17.80 0.90 -5.24
CA TRP A 230 -16.47 1.37 -5.64
C TRP A 230 -16.27 1.20 -7.15
N GLU A 231 -16.51 0.01 -7.68
CA GLU A 231 -16.44 -0.29 -9.11
C GLU A 231 -17.44 0.57 -9.90
N ARG A 232 -18.70 0.60 -9.43
CA ARG A 232 -19.79 1.39 -10.04
C ARG A 232 -19.46 2.87 -10.12
N PHE A 233 -18.84 3.44 -9.09
CA PHE A 233 -18.42 4.83 -9.09
C PHE A 233 -17.43 5.11 -10.24
N PHE A 234 -16.41 4.28 -10.41
CA PHE A 234 -15.44 4.45 -11.49
C PHE A 234 -16.05 4.26 -12.87
N GLU A 235 -16.87 3.23 -13.07
CA GLU A 235 -17.54 2.96 -14.34
C GLU A 235 -18.50 4.09 -14.75
N LEU A 236 -19.36 4.54 -13.83
CA LEU A 236 -20.27 5.66 -14.10
C LEU A 236 -19.53 6.97 -14.35
N THR A 237 -18.46 7.24 -13.59
CA THR A 237 -17.67 8.45 -13.79
C THR A 237 -16.95 8.43 -15.14
N LYS A 238 -16.46 7.26 -15.56
CA LYS A 238 -15.87 7.08 -16.89
C LYS A 238 -16.89 7.33 -18.01
N LEU A 239 -18.09 6.76 -17.91
CA LEU A 239 -19.18 7.01 -18.86
C LEU A 239 -19.55 8.49 -18.95
N GLN A 240 -19.62 9.20 -17.84
CA GLN A 240 -19.90 10.63 -17.81
C GLN A 240 -18.80 11.44 -18.50
N HIS A 241 -17.55 11.08 -18.25
CA HIS A 241 -16.41 11.69 -18.95
C HIS A 241 -16.46 11.43 -20.46
N GLU A 242 -16.74 10.20 -20.90
CA GLU A 242 -16.92 9.86 -22.31
C GLU A 242 -18.07 10.62 -22.98
N ASN A 243 -19.10 10.98 -22.21
CA ASN A 243 -20.22 11.84 -22.66
C ASN A 243 -19.91 13.34 -22.59
N ASN A 244 -18.68 13.75 -22.27
CA ASN A 244 -18.23 15.13 -22.09
C ASN A 244 -18.96 15.87 -20.94
N GLU A 245 -19.40 15.18 -19.90
CA GLU A 245 -19.92 15.78 -18.67
C GLU A 245 -18.75 16.26 -17.81
N ASP A 246 -18.96 17.34 -17.05
CA ASP A 246 -17.96 17.80 -16.06
C ASP A 246 -17.90 16.83 -14.88
N ILE A 247 -16.69 16.28 -14.64
CA ILE A 247 -16.41 15.34 -13.55
C ILE A 247 -15.32 15.86 -12.59
N SER A 248 -15.05 17.16 -12.61
CA SER A 248 -13.96 17.77 -11.83
C SER A 248 -14.09 17.52 -10.33
N ASP A 249 -15.31 17.52 -9.80
CA ASP A 249 -15.62 17.19 -8.40
C ASP A 249 -15.34 15.72 -8.06
N LYS A 250 -15.45 14.82 -9.03
CA LYS A 250 -15.22 13.39 -8.86
C LYS A 250 -13.73 13.01 -8.88
N CYS A 251 -12.88 13.83 -9.53
CA CYS A 251 -11.44 13.61 -9.53
C CYS A 251 -10.84 13.61 -8.11
N ASP A 252 -11.33 14.48 -7.21
CA ASP A 252 -10.91 14.48 -5.81
C ASP A 252 -11.25 13.17 -5.11
N LEU A 253 -12.45 12.64 -5.37
CA LEU A 253 -12.89 11.38 -4.80
C LEU A 253 -12.11 10.19 -5.39
N MET A 254 -11.88 10.16 -6.71
CA MET A 254 -11.04 9.14 -7.36
C MET A 254 -9.63 9.14 -6.78
N CYS A 255 -9.02 10.32 -6.57
CA CYS A 255 -7.72 10.43 -5.94
C CYS A 255 -7.69 9.81 -4.54
N ARG A 256 -8.67 10.11 -3.69
CA ARG A 256 -8.76 9.59 -2.31
C ARG A 256 -9.07 8.10 -2.23
N MET A 257 -9.84 7.59 -3.17
CA MET A 257 -10.24 6.18 -3.21
C MET A 257 -9.15 5.28 -3.77
N LEU A 258 -8.34 5.79 -4.72
CA LEU A 258 -7.42 4.98 -5.51
C LEU A 258 -5.94 5.29 -5.23
N MET A 259 -5.59 6.58 -5.06
CA MET A 259 -4.18 6.99 -5.04
C MET A 259 -3.62 7.11 -3.62
N THR A 260 -4.15 8.06 -2.84
CA THR A 260 -3.59 8.40 -1.53
C THR A 260 -4.59 9.18 -0.66
N LYS A 261 -4.37 9.15 0.66
CA LYS A 261 -5.07 10.01 1.64
C LYS A 261 -4.17 11.11 2.22
N ASP A 262 -2.88 11.12 1.86
CA ASP A 262 -1.97 12.21 2.24
C ASP A 262 -2.40 13.53 1.58
N LYS A 263 -2.65 14.56 2.41
CA LYS A 263 -3.19 15.84 1.94
C LYS A 263 -2.25 16.57 0.96
N ASN A 264 -0.94 16.49 1.20
CA ASN A 264 0.06 17.13 0.35
C ASN A 264 0.15 16.42 -1.00
N MET A 265 0.16 15.09 -0.97
CA MET A 265 0.16 14.27 -2.19
C MET A 265 -1.13 14.46 -3.00
N ILE A 266 -2.31 14.49 -2.36
CA ILE A 266 -3.60 14.75 -3.04
C ILE A 266 -3.54 16.06 -3.82
N GLN A 267 -3.01 17.14 -3.20
CA GLN A 267 -2.92 18.43 -3.87
C GLN A 267 -2.04 18.35 -5.13
N LYS A 268 -0.90 17.68 -5.04
CA LYS A 268 0.03 17.48 -6.17
C LYS A 268 -0.58 16.60 -7.26
N VAL A 269 -1.21 15.48 -6.89
CA VAL A 269 -1.87 14.60 -7.86
C VAL A 269 -2.96 15.37 -8.63
N LYS A 270 -3.77 16.18 -7.95
CA LYS A 270 -4.82 17.01 -8.60
C LYS A 270 -4.27 18.06 -9.57
N GLU A 271 -3.06 18.55 -9.33
CA GLU A 271 -2.41 19.53 -10.21
C GLU A 271 -1.96 18.92 -11.54
N TYR A 272 -1.50 17.66 -11.52
CA TYR A 272 -0.85 17.03 -12.67
C TYR A 272 -1.67 15.95 -13.36
N PHE A 273 -2.70 15.38 -12.70
CA PHE A 273 -3.49 14.28 -13.25
C PHE A 273 -4.75 14.78 -13.94
N ALA A 274 -4.95 14.31 -15.18
CA ALA A 274 -6.21 14.41 -15.89
C ALA A 274 -7.16 13.24 -15.50
N PRO A 275 -8.46 13.33 -15.78
CA PRO A 275 -9.42 12.24 -15.54
C PRO A 275 -8.99 10.88 -16.11
N GLU A 276 -8.41 10.87 -17.31
CA GLU A 276 -7.95 9.68 -18.01
C GLU A 276 -6.83 8.94 -17.26
N ASP A 277 -6.04 9.68 -16.50
CA ASP A 277 -4.95 9.09 -15.71
C ASP A 277 -5.51 8.21 -14.58
N TYR A 278 -6.56 8.66 -13.89
CA TYR A 278 -7.23 7.85 -12.88
C TYR A 278 -7.87 6.59 -13.48
N PHE A 279 -8.50 6.70 -14.65
CA PHE A 279 -9.07 5.54 -15.34
C PHE A 279 -7.97 4.57 -15.82
N SER A 280 -6.83 5.09 -16.25
CA SER A 280 -5.67 4.27 -16.62
C SER A 280 -5.16 3.46 -15.43
N VAL A 281 -5.04 4.08 -14.26
CA VAL A 281 -4.65 3.39 -13.02
C VAL A 281 -5.72 2.37 -12.62
N TYR A 282 -7.00 2.75 -12.62
CA TYR A 282 -8.13 1.85 -12.31
C TYR A 282 -8.13 0.59 -13.17
N ASN A 283 -7.83 0.70 -14.46
CA ASN A 283 -7.76 -0.46 -15.36
C ASN A 283 -6.59 -1.41 -15.06
N ARG A 284 -5.65 -1.04 -14.20
CA ARG A 284 -4.44 -1.79 -13.84
C ARG A 284 -4.46 -2.29 -12.38
N VAL A 285 -5.58 -2.14 -11.65
CA VAL A 285 -5.67 -2.61 -10.28
C VAL A 285 -6.07 -4.09 -10.20
N VAL A 286 -5.61 -4.74 -9.15
CA VAL A 286 -6.05 -6.06 -8.72
C VAL A 286 -6.61 -5.93 -7.31
N GLY A 287 -7.89 -6.23 -7.14
CA GLY A 287 -8.62 -5.95 -5.90
C GLY A 287 -9.20 -4.54 -5.88
N SER A 288 -9.45 -4.03 -4.71
CA SER A 288 -10.02 -2.70 -4.43
C SER A 288 -9.21 -1.96 -3.36
N GLY A 289 -9.48 -0.67 -3.20
CA GLY A 289 -8.74 0.19 -2.29
C GLY A 289 -7.59 0.96 -2.96
N MET A 290 -6.61 1.38 -2.18
CA MET A 290 -5.53 2.26 -2.64
C MET A 290 -4.35 1.48 -3.24
N ILE A 291 -3.60 2.15 -4.14
CA ILE A 291 -2.36 1.62 -4.75
C ILE A 291 -1.11 1.87 -3.87
N GLY A 292 -1.23 2.70 -2.84
CA GLY A 292 -0.17 3.00 -1.88
C GLY A 292 0.85 4.06 -2.30
N GLY A 293 1.72 4.44 -1.35
CA GLY A 293 2.59 5.61 -1.46
C GLY A 293 3.64 5.51 -2.56
N LYS A 294 4.35 4.37 -2.66
CA LYS A 294 5.39 4.18 -3.66
C LYS A 294 4.85 4.24 -5.10
N ALA A 295 3.72 3.57 -5.36
CA ALA A 295 3.05 3.62 -6.66
C ALA A 295 2.55 5.03 -6.98
N CYS A 296 1.94 5.72 -6.01
CA CYS A 296 1.48 7.09 -6.15
C CYS A 296 2.64 8.05 -6.46
N GLY A 297 3.75 7.98 -5.72
CA GLY A 297 4.94 8.82 -5.92
C GLY A 297 5.59 8.59 -7.28
N MET A 298 5.70 7.33 -7.71
CA MET A 298 6.22 6.97 -9.03
C MET A 298 5.36 7.55 -10.15
N LEU A 299 4.05 7.36 -10.11
CA LEU A 299 3.12 7.87 -11.13
C LEU A 299 3.10 9.41 -11.16
N LEU A 300 3.05 10.05 -10.01
CA LEU A 300 3.07 11.51 -9.89
C LEU A 300 4.34 12.10 -10.49
N SER A 301 5.51 11.56 -10.16
CA SER A 301 6.78 12.06 -10.67
C SER A 301 6.87 11.95 -12.19
N ARG A 302 6.36 10.87 -12.79
CA ARG A 302 6.30 10.70 -14.23
C ARG A 302 5.37 11.72 -14.88
N LYS A 303 4.21 12.00 -14.28
CA LYS A 303 3.26 13.01 -14.76
C LYS A 303 3.81 14.44 -14.66
N ILE A 304 4.52 14.75 -13.60
CA ILE A 304 5.24 16.04 -13.48
C ILE A 304 6.20 16.23 -14.65
N ILE A 305 7.03 15.24 -14.95
CA ILE A 305 8.01 15.35 -16.05
C ILE A 305 7.32 15.35 -17.41
N GLU A 306 6.29 14.57 -17.62
CA GLU A 306 5.49 14.58 -18.84
C GLU A 306 4.90 15.97 -19.12
N HIS A 307 4.38 16.65 -18.08
CA HIS A 307 3.75 17.96 -18.15
C HIS A 307 4.77 19.11 -18.29
N ASP A 308 5.75 19.16 -17.38
CA ASP A 308 6.66 20.31 -17.25
C ASP A 308 7.87 20.22 -18.18
N ARG A 309 8.31 18.98 -18.51
CA ARG A 309 9.50 18.72 -19.31
C ARG A 309 9.27 17.59 -20.32
N PRO A 310 8.38 17.78 -21.30
CA PRO A 310 8.11 16.78 -22.32
C PRO A 310 9.35 16.45 -23.18
N ASP A 311 10.31 17.36 -23.27
CA ASP A 311 11.61 17.16 -23.93
C ASP A 311 12.46 16.08 -23.23
N ILE A 312 12.46 16.07 -21.90
CA ILE A 312 13.12 15.04 -21.06
C ILE A 312 12.31 13.74 -21.10
N TYR A 313 10.97 13.84 -21.02
CA TYR A 313 10.10 12.67 -21.00
C TYR A 313 10.21 11.80 -22.26
N ALA A 314 10.62 12.40 -23.39
CA ALA A 314 10.88 11.68 -24.63
C ALA A 314 12.01 10.63 -24.52
N ASP A 315 12.91 10.77 -23.56
CA ASP A 315 13.99 9.81 -23.28
C ASP A 315 13.61 8.80 -22.18
N PHE A 316 12.33 8.77 -21.73
CA PHE A 316 11.84 7.81 -20.73
C PHE A 316 11.27 6.54 -21.36
N GLU A 317 11.50 5.42 -20.69
CA GLU A 317 10.79 4.17 -20.96
C GLU A 317 9.34 4.30 -20.43
N PRO A 318 8.31 3.85 -21.19
CA PRO A 318 6.94 3.86 -20.73
C PRO A 318 6.76 3.03 -19.44
N ASP A 319 5.87 3.48 -18.54
CA ASP A 319 5.48 2.69 -17.38
C ASP A 319 4.67 1.47 -17.79
N ASP A 320 4.97 0.34 -17.18
CA ASP A 320 4.25 -0.91 -17.39
C ASP A 320 4.09 -1.61 -16.04
N SER A 321 3.06 -1.18 -15.31
CA SER A 321 2.80 -1.58 -13.92
C SER A 321 1.38 -2.07 -13.72
N PHE A 322 1.20 -2.93 -12.71
CA PHE A 322 -0.07 -3.26 -12.08
C PHE A 322 0.00 -2.97 -10.57
N TYR A 323 -1.16 -2.79 -9.97
CA TYR A 323 -1.28 -2.42 -8.57
C TYR A 323 -2.16 -3.42 -7.84
N ILE A 324 -1.60 -4.14 -6.88
CA ILE A 324 -2.39 -4.96 -5.95
C ILE A 324 -2.81 -4.04 -4.81
N CYS A 325 -4.10 -3.75 -4.73
CA CYS A 325 -4.63 -2.75 -3.81
C CYS A 325 -4.66 -3.24 -2.36
N SER A 326 -4.76 -2.28 -1.44
CA SER A 326 -4.67 -2.50 0.01
C SER A 326 -5.67 -3.49 0.60
N ASP A 327 -6.89 -3.59 0.01
CA ASP A 327 -7.93 -4.46 0.54
C ASP A 327 -7.59 -5.95 0.40
N LEU A 328 -6.73 -6.28 -0.58
CA LEU A 328 -6.26 -7.65 -0.74
C LEU A 328 -5.38 -8.10 0.43
N PHE A 329 -4.60 -7.20 1.03
CA PHE A 329 -3.78 -7.51 2.19
C PHE A 329 -4.62 -7.98 3.37
N TYR A 330 -5.67 -7.23 3.70
CA TYR A 330 -6.60 -7.64 4.77
C TYR A 330 -7.39 -8.89 4.40
N THR A 331 -7.80 -9.01 3.13
CA THR A 331 -8.48 -10.22 2.66
C THR A 331 -7.58 -11.45 2.83
N TYR A 332 -6.29 -11.31 2.58
CA TYR A 332 -5.32 -12.39 2.81
C TYR A 332 -5.19 -12.75 4.29
N ILE A 333 -5.06 -11.77 5.18
CA ILE A 333 -5.02 -11.98 6.64
C ILE A 333 -6.27 -12.71 7.13
N VAL A 334 -7.45 -12.22 6.76
CA VAL A 334 -8.74 -12.77 7.21
C VAL A 334 -9.00 -14.16 6.61
N SER A 335 -8.63 -14.38 5.34
CA SER A 335 -8.85 -15.65 4.66
C SER A 335 -7.99 -16.80 5.18
N ASN A 336 -6.86 -16.46 5.80
CA ASN A 336 -5.94 -17.43 6.39
C ASN A 336 -6.08 -17.54 7.92
N ASP A 337 -7.18 -17.02 8.50
CA ASP A 337 -7.49 -17.07 9.93
C ASP A 337 -6.40 -16.41 10.82
N LEU A 338 -5.70 -15.39 10.28
CA LEU A 338 -4.61 -14.67 10.96
C LEU A 338 -5.09 -13.43 11.72
N TRP A 339 -6.40 -13.14 11.70
CA TRP A 339 -6.95 -11.92 12.29
C TRP A 339 -6.71 -11.84 13.81
N ASP A 340 -6.93 -12.93 14.53
CA ASP A 340 -6.74 -12.94 16.00
C ASP A 340 -5.28 -12.70 16.40
N ILE A 341 -4.34 -13.22 15.59
CA ILE A 341 -2.90 -12.96 15.77
C ILE A 341 -2.61 -11.48 15.47
N ARG A 342 -3.24 -10.92 14.44
CA ARG A 342 -3.12 -9.49 14.10
C ARG A 342 -3.64 -8.60 15.22
N VAL A 343 -4.80 -8.91 15.82
CA VAL A 343 -5.36 -8.20 16.97
C VAL A 343 -4.38 -8.23 18.15
N LYS A 344 -3.82 -9.41 18.46
CA LYS A 344 -2.83 -9.57 19.52
C LYS A 344 -1.55 -8.77 19.21
N GLN A 345 -1.12 -8.72 17.95
CA GLN A 345 0.06 -7.97 17.52
C GLN A 345 -0.10 -6.45 17.73
N ARG A 346 -1.33 -5.93 17.73
CA ARG A 346 -1.62 -4.51 18.01
C ARG A 346 -1.57 -4.15 19.50
N THR A 347 -1.43 -5.11 20.41
CA THR A 347 -1.25 -4.86 21.83
C THR A 347 0.21 -4.60 22.18
N LYS A 348 0.47 -3.82 23.22
CA LYS A 348 1.85 -3.53 23.68
C LYS A 348 2.62 -4.79 24.04
N GLU A 349 1.96 -5.74 24.67
CA GLU A 349 2.55 -7.01 25.11
C GLU A 349 2.80 -7.95 23.94
N GLY A 350 1.93 -7.94 22.93
CA GLY A 350 2.02 -8.83 21.76
C GLY A 350 2.80 -8.27 20.58
N TYR A 351 3.20 -6.99 20.61
CA TYR A 351 3.68 -6.26 19.43
C TYR A 351 4.79 -6.99 18.66
N TYR A 352 5.80 -7.49 19.34
CA TYR A 352 6.91 -8.22 18.72
C TYR A 352 6.69 -9.73 18.65
N GLU A 353 6.12 -10.33 19.70
CA GLU A 353 5.95 -11.80 19.77
C GLU A 353 4.89 -12.27 18.77
N ALA A 354 3.70 -11.68 18.81
CA ALA A 354 2.66 -11.99 17.83
C ALA A 354 3.02 -11.48 16.42
N GLY A 355 3.86 -10.43 16.31
CA GLY A 355 4.41 -9.99 15.03
C GLY A 355 5.20 -11.09 14.33
N LYS A 356 6.04 -11.82 15.06
CA LYS A 356 6.80 -12.97 14.53
C LYS A 356 5.88 -14.12 14.11
N GLU A 357 4.86 -14.43 14.92
CA GLU A 357 3.86 -15.45 14.59
C GLU A 357 3.06 -15.06 13.33
N LEU A 358 2.70 -13.78 13.21
CA LEU A 358 2.00 -13.25 12.04
C LEU A 358 2.88 -13.28 10.79
N GLU A 359 4.18 -12.97 10.90
CA GLU A 359 5.13 -13.08 9.80
C GLU A 359 5.18 -14.50 9.23
N GLU A 360 5.26 -15.51 10.10
CA GLU A 360 5.23 -16.92 9.70
C GLU A 360 3.89 -17.31 9.06
N GLY A 361 2.77 -16.83 9.62
CA GLY A 361 1.44 -17.05 9.07
C GLY A 361 1.27 -16.43 7.68
N LEU A 362 1.76 -15.21 7.47
CA LEU A 362 1.71 -14.53 6.17
C LEU A 362 2.55 -15.26 5.10
N LYS A 363 3.69 -15.83 5.46
CA LYS A 363 4.52 -16.64 4.54
C LYS A 363 3.84 -17.95 4.14
N ASN A 364 3.09 -18.58 5.03
CA ASN A 364 2.52 -19.90 4.83
C ASN A 364 1.05 -19.89 4.37
N GLY A 365 0.43 -18.74 4.27
CA GLY A 365 -0.97 -18.61 3.84
C GLY A 365 -1.19 -18.95 2.36
N THR A 366 -2.45 -18.98 1.96
CA THR A 366 -2.88 -19.29 0.60
C THR A 366 -3.81 -18.21 0.06
N PHE A 367 -3.84 -18.04 -1.26
CA PHE A 367 -4.79 -17.18 -1.94
C PHE A 367 -6.02 -17.99 -2.39
N SER A 368 -7.19 -17.38 -2.35
CA SER A 368 -8.41 -17.96 -2.91
C SER A 368 -8.36 -18.07 -4.43
N ASP A 369 -9.17 -18.97 -5.01
CA ASP A 369 -9.14 -19.23 -6.45
C ASP A 369 -9.48 -18.00 -7.29
N ASP A 370 -10.38 -17.13 -6.82
CA ASP A 370 -10.72 -15.86 -7.48
C ASP A 370 -9.54 -14.89 -7.53
N ILE A 371 -8.74 -14.79 -6.47
CA ILE A 371 -7.50 -13.98 -6.44
C ILE A 371 -6.45 -14.62 -7.35
N ARG A 372 -6.28 -15.92 -7.29
CA ARG A 372 -5.34 -16.65 -8.14
C ARG A 372 -5.66 -16.46 -9.62
N GLU A 373 -6.93 -16.43 -10.00
CA GLU A 373 -7.35 -16.16 -11.38
C GLU A 373 -7.00 -14.71 -11.81
N LYS A 374 -7.14 -13.72 -10.92
CA LYS A 374 -6.70 -12.35 -11.19
C LYS A 374 -5.19 -12.27 -11.38
N PHE A 375 -4.42 -13.00 -10.56
CA PHE A 375 -2.96 -13.09 -10.71
C PHE A 375 -2.55 -13.78 -12.03
N ARG A 376 -3.25 -14.84 -12.47
CA ARG A 376 -3.02 -15.45 -13.79
C ARG A 376 -3.19 -14.44 -14.92
N ARG A 377 -4.27 -13.65 -14.91
CA ARG A 377 -4.50 -12.60 -15.92
C ARG A 377 -3.41 -11.55 -15.94
N LEU A 378 -2.92 -11.13 -14.77
CA LEU A 378 -1.78 -10.23 -14.66
C LEU A 378 -0.51 -10.86 -15.26
N LEU A 379 -0.22 -12.11 -14.95
CA LEU A 379 0.93 -12.83 -15.49
C LEU A 379 0.80 -13.10 -16.99
N ASP A 380 -0.40 -13.36 -17.50
CA ASP A 380 -0.66 -13.50 -18.94
C ASP A 380 -0.42 -12.19 -19.69
N TYR A 381 -0.76 -11.06 -19.08
CA TYR A 381 -0.44 -9.74 -19.64
C TYR A 381 1.08 -9.53 -19.78
N PHE A 382 1.85 -9.81 -18.73
CA PHE A 382 3.31 -9.67 -18.76
C PHE A 382 4.02 -10.75 -19.64
N GLY A 383 3.30 -11.82 -19.94
CA GLY A 383 3.89 -12.98 -20.65
C GLY A 383 5.04 -13.55 -19.84
N GLN A 384 6.21 -13.72 -20.46
CA GLN A 384 7.42 -14.19 -19.81
C GLN A 384 8.46 -13.07 -19.57
N SER A 385 8.01 -11.83 -19.52
CA SER A 385 8.88 -10.71 -19.14
C SER A 385 9.17 -10.74 -17.64
N PRO A 386 10.40 -10.51 -17.21
CA PRO A 386 10.72 -10.38 -15.80
C PRO A 386 9.92 -9.26 -15.13
N ILE A 387 9.46 -9.51 -13.92
CA ILE A 387 8.70 -8.55 -13.12
C ILE A 387 9.30 -8.43 -11.72
N ILE A 388 8.98 -7.33 -11.05
CA ILE A 388 9.31 -7.09 -9.65
C ILE A 388 8.04 -6.81 -8.87
N VAL A 389 7.90 -7.41 -7.70
CA VAL A 389 6.84 -7.13 -6.73
C VAL A 389 7.45 -6.26 -5.63
N ARG A 390 6.96 -5.03 -5.50
CA ARG A 390 7.47 -4.03 -4.55
C ARG A 390 6.40 -3.66 -3.54
N SER A 391 6.80 -3.46 -2.30
CA SER A 391 5.93 -2.84 -1.30
C SER A 391 5.46 -1.46 -1.76
N SER A 392 4.24 -1.11 -1.45
CA SER A 392 3.66 0.21 -1.68
C SER A 392 2.70 0.53 -0.55
N SER A 393 3.22 0.53 0.69
CA SER A 393 2.44 0.84 1.87
C SER A 393 1.97 2.29 1.84
N PHE A 394 0.85 2.56 2.51
CA PHE A 394 0.38 3.92 2.76
C PHE A 394 1.40 4.76 3.55
N LEU A 395 2.21 4.11 4.42
CA LEU A 395 3.24 4.76 5.22
C LEU A 395 4.55 5.01 4.45
N GLU A 396 4.72 4.43 3.25
CA GLU A 396 5.91 4.63 2.41
C GLU A 396 5.79 5.88 1.56
N ASP A 397 6.93 6.52 1.34
CA ASP A 397 7.15 7.59 0.36
C ASP A 397 6.27 8.85 0.56
N GLY A 398 5.69 9.02 1.75
CA GLY A 398 4.98 10.23 2.14
C GLY A 398 5.88 11.31 2.76
N PHE A 399 5.32 12.52 2.92
CA PHE A 399 6.01 13.62 3.60
C PHE A 399 6.19 13.28 5.09
N GLY A 400 7.44 13.29 5.56
CA GLY A 400 7.79 13.09 6.97
C GLY A 400 8.16 11.67 7.38
N ASN A 401 7.84 10.65 6.58
CA ASN A 401 8.15 9.25 6.88
C ASN A 401 8.95 8.59 5.76
N ALA A 402 10.10 8.00 6.07
CA ALA A 402 10.87 7.19 5.13
C ALA A 402 11.01 5.76 5.66
N PHE A 403 10.18 4.87 5.13
CA PHE A 403 10.33 3.42 5.33
C PHE A 403 11.39 2.79 4.40
N ALA A 404 12.40 3.57 4.00
CA ALA A 404 13.44 3.11 3.08
C ALA A 404 14.10 1.81 3.55
N GLY A 405 14.04 0.75 2.73
CA GLY A 405 14.66 -0.53 3.02
C GLY A 405 14.10 -1.27 4.23
N LYS A 406 12.84 -0.98 4.63
CA LYS A 406 12.17 -1.67 5.72
C LYS A 406 11.29 -2.81 5.26
N TYR A 407 10.74 -2.68 4.06
CA TYR A 407 9.94 -3.71 3.41
C TYR A 407 10.68 -4.32 2.23
N GLU A 408 10.33 -5.55 1.93
CA GLU A 408 10.97 -6.31 0.86
C GLU A 408 10.48 -5.90 -0.53
N SER A 409 11.34 -6.16 -1.52
CA SER A 409 11.02 -6.14 -2.94
C SER A 409 11.56 -7.41 -3.58
N VAL A 410 10.74 -8.13 -4.34
CA VAL A 410 11.06 -9.45 -4.85
C VAL A 410 11.04 -9.47 -6.36
N PHE A 411 12.15 -9.80 -6.99
CA PHE A 411 12.23 -10.03 -8.42
C PHE A 411 11.71 -11.42 -8.77
N CYS A 412 10.83 -11.49 -9.76
CA CYS A 412 10.38 -12.72 -10.37
C CYS A 412 10.92 -12.81 -11.80
N VAL A 413 11.68 -13.85 -12.10
CA VAL A 413 12.20 -14.10 -13.45
C VAL A 413 11.06 -14.35 -14.44
N ASN A 414 9.92 -14.84 -13.94
CA ASN A 414 8.65 -14.99 -14.65
C ASN A 414 8.76 -15.86 -15.92
N ARG A 415 9.43 -17.00 -15.80
CA ARG A 415 9.62 -17.98 -16.87
C ARG A 415 9.07 -19.36 -16.47
N GLY A 416 8.71 -20.15 -17.48
CA GLY A 416 8.14 -21.48 -17.28
C GLY A 416 6.63 -21.53 -17.62
N SER A 417 5.96 -22.56 -17.17
CA SER A 417 4.51 -22.71 -17.26
C SER A 417 3.78 -21.62 -16.47
N ILE A 418 2.51 -21.42 -16.75
CA ILE A 418 1.71 -20.43 -16.01
C ILE A 418 1.60 -20.81 -14.53
N GLU A 419 1.56 -22.09 -14.21
CA GLU A 419 1.47 -22.55 -12.82
C GLU A 419 2.78 -22.28 -12.05
N GLU A 420 3.94 -22.56 -12.64
CA GLU A 420 5.25 -22.25 -12.02
C GLU A 420 5.42 -20.74 -11.82
N ARG A 421 4.98 -19.93 -12.79
CA ARG A 421 5.03 -18.46 -12.69
C ARG A 421 4.07 -17.94 -11.62
N LEU A 422 2.87 -18.54 -11.52
CA LEU A 422 1.89 -18.19 -10.50
C LEU A 422 2.40 -18.50 -9.09
N GLU A 423 2.96 -19.70 -8.87
CA GLU A 423 3.55 -20.09 -7.58
C GLU A 423 4.68 -19.15 -7.18
N ALA A 424 5.60 -18.83 -8.10
CA ALA A 424 6.68 -17.88 -7.83
C ALA A 424 6.17 -16.46 -7.54
N PHE A 425 5.11 -16.03 -8.21
CA PHE A 425 4.47 -14.74 -7.97
C PHE A 425 3.75 -14.68 -6.63
N GLU A 426 2.98 -15.71 -6.28
CA GLU A 426 2.33 -15.83 -4.97
C GLU A 426 3.35 -15.80 -3.84
N GLU A 427 4.49 -16.48 -3.99
CA GLU A 427 5.55 -16.46 -2.99
C GLU A 427 6.19 -15.08 -2.85
N ALA A 428 6.37 -14.36 -3.97
CA ALA A 428 6.85 -12.98 -3.93
C ALA A 428 5.85 -12.05 -3.20
N VAL A 429 4.56 -12.17 -3.46
CA VAL A 429 3.51 -11.40 -2.78
C VAL A 429 3.51 -11.71 -1.28
N LYS A 430 3.57 -12.98 -0.88
CA LYS A 430 3.65 -13.41 0.52
C LYS A 430 4.88 -12.86 1.23
N THR A 431 6.02 -12.89 0.56
CA THR A 431 7.28 -12.35 1.10
C THR A 431 7.16 -10.86 1.39
N VAL A 432 6.58 -10.09 0.48
CA VAL A 432 6.37 -8.65 0.70
C VAL A 432 5.35 -8.41 1.81
N TYR A 433 4.24 -9.15 1.85
CA TYR A 433 3.26 -9.03 2.93
C TYR A 433 3.88 -9.37 4.29
N ALA A 434 4.65 -10.45 4.38
CA ALA A 434 5.33 -10.86 5.61
C ALA A 434 6.35 -9.82 6.09
N SER A 435 6.98 -9.08 5.18
CA SER A 435 7.97 -8.05 5.53
C SER A 435 7.39 -6.91 6.38
N THR A 436 6.07 -6.73 6.39
CA THR A 436 5.39 -5.78 7.28
C THR A 436 5.62 -6.11 8.76
N MET A 437 5.89 -7.37 9.07
CA MET A 437 6.13 -7.88 10.42
C MET A 437 7.62 -8.11 10.74
N ASN A 438 8.54 -7.78 9.82
CA ASN A 438 9.97 -7.84 10.10
C ASN A 438 10.32 -6.98 11.32
N ILE A 439 11.22 -7.46 12.18
CA ILE A 439 11.63 -6.75 13.40
C ILE A 439 12.07 -5.32 13.10
N SER A 440 12.86 -5.10 12.04
CA SER A 440 13.32 -3.77 11.64
C SER A 440 12.19 -2.82 11.22
N ALA A 441 11.10 -3.34 10.67
CA ALA A 441 9.91 -2.56 10.32
C ALA A 441 9.07 -2.24 11.57
N LEU A 442 8.91 -3.20 12.48
CA LEU A 442 8.23 -3.02 13.77
C LEU A 442 8.95 -2.00 14.66
N GLU A 443 10.28 -2.13 14.79
CA GLU A 443 11.10 -1.17 15.54
C GLU A 443 11.02 0.24 14.95
N TYR A 444 11.07 0.37 13.62
CA TYR A 444 10.96 1.67 12.97
C TYR A 444 9.61 2.33 13.25
N ARG A 445 8.50 1.58 13.18
CA ARG A 445 7.16 2.10 13.50
C ARG A 445 7.08 2.56 14.96
N SER A 446 7.58 1.75 15.89
CA SER A 446 7.56 2.08 17.32
C SER A 446 8.42 3.29 17.65
N LEU A 447 9.62 3.43 17.02
CA LEU A 447 10.50 4.58 17.23
C LEU A 447 9.99 5.92 16.65
N ASN A 448 9.05 5.86 15.72
CA ASN A 448 8.46 7.03 15.07
C ASN A 448 6.98 7.26 15.46
N ASP A 449 6.50 6.63 16.53
CA ASP A 449 5.11 6.72 17.00
C ASP A 449 4.08 6.35 15.92
N LEU A 450 4.41 5.35 15.08
CA LEU A 450 3.58 4.85 13.97
C LEU A 450 2.98 3.47 14.26
N ASP A 451 3.18 2.93 15.45
CA ASP A 451 2.68 1.63 15.87
C ASP A 451 1.16 1.57 15.95
N ASP A 452 0.50 2.69 16.24
CA ASP A 452 -0.98 2.80 16.22
C ASP A 452 -1.56 3.09 14.82
N ASN A 453 -0.72 3.40 13.83
CA ASN A 453 -1.19 3.66 12.47
C ASN A 453 -1.59 2.37 11.76
N ASP A 454 -2.59 2.49 10.90
CA ASP A 454 -3.04 1.39 10.05
C ASP A 454 -2.00 1.08 8.97
N GLU A 455 -1.50 -0.15 8.95
CA GLU A 455 -0.56 -0.64 7.94
C GLU A 455 -1.31 -1.29 6.79
N GLN A 456 -1.55 -0.51 5.75
CA GLN A 456 -2.22 -0.97 4.53
C GLN A 456 -1.17 -1.27 3.46
N MET A 457 -0.83 -2.55 3.30
CA MET A 457 0.15 -2.98 2.32
C MET A 457 -0.48 -3.19 0.95
N SER A 458 -0.28 -2.23 0.06
CA SER A 458 -0.48 -2.40 -1.38
C SER A 458 0.82 -2.86 -2.03
N LEU A 459 0.75 -3.40 -3.25
CA LEU A 459 1.93 -3.83 -3.97
C LEU A 459 1.97 -3.19 -5.36
N LEU A 460 3.16 -2.77 -5.74
CA LEU A 460 3.49 -2.30 -7.09
C LEU A 460 4.17 -3.45 -7.85
N VAL A 461 3.53 -3.94 -8.90
CA VAL A 461 4.06 -4.99 -9.77
C VAL A 461 4.51 -4.34 -11.08
N GLN A 462 5.82 -4.32 -11.34
CA GLN A 462 6.39 -3.64 -12.50
C GLN A 462 7.15 -4.61 -13.39
N ARG A 463 7.10 -4.39 -14.71
CA ARG A 463 8.03 -5.02 -15.64
C ARG A 463 9.44 -4.51 -15.34
N VAL A 464 10.38 -5.42 -15.19
CA VAL A 464 11.79 -5.06 -14.98
C VAL A 464 12.36 -4.48 -16.26
N SER A 465 12.91 -3.27 -16.18
CA SER A 465 13.65 -2.65 -17.28
C SER A 465 15.03 -3.29 -17.38
N GLY A 466 15.47 -3.60 -18.59
CA GLY A 466 16.77 -4.22 -18.85
C GLY A 466 16.88 -4.83 -20.23
N SER A 467 17.99 -5.51 -20.45
CA SER A 467 18.29 -6.18 -21.72
C SER A 467 18.70 -7.63 -21.48
N TYR A 468 18.47 -8.45 -22.50
CA TYR A 468 18.89 -9.86 -22.50
C TYR A 468 20.36 -9.95 -22.90
N TYR A 469 21.18 -10.51 -22.03
CA TYR A 469 22.61 -10.75 -22.22
C TYR A 469 22.88 -12.25 -22.03
N GLN A 470 22.77 -13.03 -23.11
CA GLN A 470 22.87 -14.50 -23.07
C GLN A 470 21.86 -15.11 -22.07
N ASP A 471 22.32 -15.70 -20.98
CA ASP A 471 21.51 -16.31 -19.95
C ASP A 471 21.08 -15.33 -18.86
N TYR A 472 21.46 -14.04 -18.95
CA TYR A 472 21.17 -13.02 -17.95
C TYR A 472 20.28 -11.90 -18.48
N PHE A 473 19.53 -11.28 -17.55
CA PHE A 473 18.74 -10.09 -17.83
C PHE A 473 18.99 -9.03 -16.76
N PHE A 474 19.40 -7.84 -17.17
CA PHE A 474 19.63 -6.68 -16.32
C PHE A 474 19.74 -5.38 -17.12
N PRO A 475 19.51 -4.18 -16.52
CA PRO A 475 19.76 -2.89 -17.17
C PRO A 475 21.27 -2.61 -17.29
N SER A 476 21.65 -1.78 -18.26
CA SER A 476 23.05 -1.38 -18.45
C SER A 476 23.62 -0.69 -17.23
N ALA A 477 22.83 0.17 -16.58
CA ALA A 477 23.12 0.78 -15.30
C ALA A 477 21.82 1.02 -14.52
N ALA A 478 21.95 1.21 -13.21
CA ALA A 478 20.87 1.61 -12.34
C ALA A 478 21.42 2.56 -11.26
N GLY A 479 20.54 3.27 -10.59
CA GLY A 479 21.02 4.17 -9.57
C GLY A 479 19.94 4.83 -8.74
N VAL A 480 20.43 5.63 -7.78
CA VAL A 480 19.62 6.53 -6.95
C VAL A 480 20.10 7.96 -7.23
N GLY A 481 19.13 8.87 -7.39
CA GLY A 481 19.40 10.30 -7.57
C GLY A 481 18.83 11.09 -6.40
N PHE A 482 19.54 12.10 -5.97
CA PHE A 482 19.14 13.02 -4.90
C PHE A 482 19.17 14.45 -5.42
N SER A 483 18.10 15.20 -5.26
CA SER A 483 18.08 16.61 -5.67
C SER A 483 18.96 17.49 -4.78
N TYR A 484 19.14 17.08 -3.54
CA TYR A 484 20.05 17.67 -2.57
C TYR A 484 21.22 16.72 -2.29
N SER A 485 22.46 17.17 -2.49
CA SER A 485 23.67 16.38 -2.18
C SER A 485 24.05 16.55 -0.71
N PRO A 486 23.96 15.51 0.13
CA PRO A 486 24.47 15.56 1.50
C PRO A 486 26.00 15.55 1.55
N TYR A 487 26.65 15.29 0.42
CA TYR A 487 28.09 15.11 0.28
C TYR A 487 28.69 16.15 -0.67
N SER A 488 29.63 16.93 -0.17
CA SER A 488 30.39 17.93 -0.93
C SER A 488 31.88 17.72 -0.70
N PRO A 489 32.54 16.83 -1.50
CA PRO A 489 33.93 16.43 -1.27
C PRO A 489 34.94 17.54 -1.61
N LEU A 490 34.55 18.52 -2.40
CA LEU A 490 35.41 19.64 -2.80
C LEU A 490 34.80 20.96 -2.29
N PRO A 491 35.64 21.95 -1.84
CA PRO A 491 35.17 23.19 -1.29
C PRO A 491 34.25 24.04 -2.20
N ASP A 492 34.36 23.83 -3.52
CA ASP A 492 33.62 24.57 -4.54
C ASP A 492 32.40 23.81 -5.07
N MET A 493 32.03 22.69 -4.50
CA MET A 493 30.84 21.93 -4.87
C MET A 493 29.64 22.37 -4.04
N GLY A 494 28.55 22.75 -4.73
CA GLY A 494 27.27 23.06 -4.09
C GLY A 494 26.53 21.82 -3.61
N HIS A 495 25.55 22.03 -2.74
CA HIS A 495 24.63 20.95 -2.30
C HIS A 495 23.40 20.84 -3.18
N ASN A 496 23.04 21.88 -3.93
CA ASN A 496 21.78 21.99 -4.68
C ASN A 496 21.86 21.49 -6.14
N GLY A 497 23.04 21.07 -6.60
CA GLY A 497 23.19 20.52 -7.96
C GLY A 497 22.70 19.11 -8.13
N GLY A 498 22.44 18.44 -7.04
CA GLY A 498 22.05 17.04 -7.03
C GLY A 498 23.24 16.07 -7.06
N MET A 499 22.91 14.81 -6.75
CA MET A 499 23.90 13.73 -6.68
C MET A 499 23.31 12.44 -7.26
N LEU A 500 24.13 11.65 -7.96
CA LEU A 500 23.76 10.30 -8.37
C LEU A 500 24.64 9.25 -7.69
N ARG A 501 24.07 8.09 -7.46
CA ARG A 501 24.79 6.82 -7.22
C ARG A 501 24.51 5.92 -8.40
N LEU A 502 25.54 5.43 -9.06
CA LEU A 502 25.45 4.59 -10.25
C LEU A 502 26.12 3.24 -10.03
N VAL A 503 25.46 2.19 -10.48
CA VAL A 503 25.96 0.81 -10.51
C VAL A 503 25.57 0.13 -11.83
N MET A 504 26.24 -0.96 -12.16
CA MET A 504 25.85 -1.90 -13.21
C MET A 504 24.90 -2.96 -12.62
N GLY A 505 23.92 -3.44 -13.37
CA GLY A 505 22.99 -4.48 -12.94
C GLY A 505 21.66 -3.93 -12.40
N LEU A 506 20.94 -4.73 -11.61
CA LEU A 506 19.57 -4.47 -11.15
C LEU A 506 19.39 -3.26 -10.22
N GLY A 507 20.47 -2.67 -9.73
CA GLY A 507 20.39 -1.46 -8.90
C GLY A 507 20.43 -1.71 -7.39
N THR A 508 20.30 -2.93 -6.94
CA THR A 508 20.37 -3.32 -5.52
C THR A 508 21.63 -2.79 -4.84
N LYS A 509 22.78 -2.89 -5.51
CA LYS A 509 24.07 -2.40 -5.00
C LYS A 509 24.19 -0.87 -4.89
N ALA A 510 23.26 -0.10 -5.47
CA ALA A 510 23.20 1.37 -5.29
C ALA A 510 22.54 1.75 -3.95
N VAL A 511 21.65 0.90 -3.43
CA VAL A 511 20.87 1.11 -2.22
C VAL A 511 21.51 0.40 -1.02
N ASP A 512 21.90 -0.87 -1.19
CA ASP A 512 22.48 -1.69 -0.13
C ASP A 512 23.90 -1.23 0.20
N ARG A 513 24.16 -1.06 1.50
CA ARG A 513 25.50 -0.76 2.00
C ARG A 513 26.24 -2.07 2.24
N THR A 514 26.87 -2.62 1.20
CA THR A 514 27.77 -3.76 1.35
C THR A 514 29.21 -3.27 1.58
N GLN A 515 30.00 -4.03 2.31
CA GLN A 515 31.43 -3.70 2.55
C GLN A 515 32.32 -3.97 1.32
N ARG A 516 31.76 -4.57 0.25
CA ARG A 516 32.52 -5.05 -0.92
C ARG A 516 32.25 -4.28 -2.19
N ASP A 517 31.10 -3.61 -2.27
CA ASP A 517 30.64 -2.92 -3.47
C ASP A 517 30.46 -1.44 -3.22
N TYR A 518 31.02 -0.62 -4.08
CA TYR A 518 30.98 0.83 -4.00
C TYR A 518 30.31 1.41 -5.24
N PRO A 519 29.13 2.03 -5.09
CA PRO A 519 28.51 2.74 -6.22
C PRO A 519 29.35 3.94 -6.63
N ARG A 520 29.34 4.25 -7.92
CA ARG A 520 29.94 5.50 -8.43
C ARG A 520 29.10 6.69 -7.94
N ILE A 521 29.69 7.57 -7.16
CA ILE A 521 29.07 8.83 -6.71
C ILE A 521 29.40 9.92 -7.73
N VAL A 522 28.38 10.68 -8.15
CA VAL A 522 28.50 11.77 -9.12
C VAL A 522 27.79 13.01 -8.58
N ASN A 523 28.51 14.12 -8.40
CA ASN A 523 27.92 15.40 -8.12
C ASN A 523 27.54 16.08 -9.45
N LEU A 524 26.27 16.47 -9.60
CA LEU A 524 25.74 17.00 -10.87
C LEU A 524 26.14 18.47 -11.15
N ASP A 525 26.72 19.20 -10.19
CA ASP A 525 27.34 20.50 -10.48
C ASP A 525 28.69 20.36 -11.19
N LYS A 526 29.43 19.30 -10.88
CA LYS A 526 30.71 18.98 -11.50
C LYS A 526 30.80 17.49 -11.82
N PRO A 527 30.04 16.97 -12.79
CA PRO A 527 29.91 15.53 -13.01
C PRO A 527 31.23 14.83 -13.33
N LYS A 528 32.10 15.54 -14.05
CA LYS A 528 33.41 15.02 -14.48
C LYS A 528 34.50 15.14 -13.44
N ALA A 529 34.21 15.74 -12.27
CA ALA A 529 35.18 15.83 -11.17
C ALA A 529 35.45 14.42 -10.59
N MET A 530 36.72 14.09 -10.45
CA MET A 530 37.14 12.83 -9.84
C MET A 530 37.65 13.11 -8.44
N GLU A 531 36.99 12.56 -7.44
CA GLU A 531 37.39 12.65 -6.04
C GLU A 531 38.68 11.88 -5.75
N VAL A 532 38.89 10.78 -6.49
CA VAL A 532 40.05 9.91 -6.35
C VAL A 532 40.82 9.88 -7.69
N PRO A 533 41.95 10.61 -7.76
CA PRO A 533 42.74 10.70 -9.01
C PRO A 533 43.39 9.38 -9.40
N SER A 534 43.75 8.53 -8.45
CA SER A 534 44.44 7.24 -8.70
C SER A 534 43.49 6.20 -9.29
N VAL A 535 43.84 5.65 -10.47
CA VAL A 535 43.08 4.56 -11.11
C VAL A 535 43.03 3.32 -10.21
N VAL A 536 44.12 3.01 -9.53
CA VAL A 536 44.21 1.85 -8.64
C VAL A 536 43.25 1.98 -7.46
N GLU A 537 43.14 3.17 -6.88
CA GLU A 537 42.22 3.40 -5.77
C GLU A 537 40.76 3.42 -6.26
N ARG A 538 40.49 3.98 -7.45
CA ARG A 538 39.16 3.90 -8.04
C ARG A 538 38.73 2.45 -8.31
N HIS A 539 39.65 1.61 -8.81
CA HIS A 539 39.39 0.19 -9.01
C HIS A 539 39.12 -0.52 -7.67
N LYS A 540 39.91 -0.25 -6.64
CA LYS A 540 39.72 -0.83 -5.30
C LYS A 540 38.35 -0.45 -4.69
N HIS A 541 37.90 0.78 -4.93
CA HIS A 541 36.63 1.31 -4.42
C HIS A 541 35.58 1.40 -5.55
N SER A 542 35.43 0.33 -6.34
CA SER A 542 34.43 0.17 -7.37
C SER A 542 33.45 -0.95 -7.02
N GLN A 543 32.48 -1.19 -7.86
CA GLN A 543 31.59 -2.33 -7.78
C GLN A 543 32.34 -3.59 -8.22
N HIS A 544 32.24 -4.68 -7.45
CA HIS A 544 32.88 -5.97 -7.72
C HIS A 544 31.87 -7.06 -8.08
N TYR A 545 30.62 -6.95 -7.63
CA TYR A 545 29.53 -7.88 -7.91
C TYR A 545 28.30 -7.13 -8.39
N LEU A 546 27.48 -7.80 -9.19
CA LEU A 546 26.19 -7.29 -9.63
C LEU A 546 25.12 -8.37 -9.48
N ASP A 547 23.92 -7.92 -9.14
CA ASP A 547 22.75 -8.78 -9.13
C ASP A 547 22.11 -8.78 -10.51
N VAL A 548 21.74 -9.96 -10.99
CA VAL A 548 21.16 -10.21 -12.30
C VAL A 548 20.01 -11.20 -12.21
N LEU A 549 19.11 -11.18 -13.18
CA LEU A 549 18.14 -12.26 -13.33
C LEU A 549 18.75 -13.35 -14.21
N ASP A 550 19.03 -14.50 -13.59
CA ASP A 550 19.53 -15.70 -14.27
C ASP A 550 18.33 -16.41 -14.92
N LEU A 551 18.24 -16.28 -16.22
CA LEU A 551 17.11 -16.81 -17.00
C LEU A 551 17.18 -18.33 -17.17
N LYS A 552 18.37 -18.91 -17.05
CA LYS A 552 18.59 -20.35 -17.18
C LYS A 552 18.21 -21.09 -15.89
N ASN A 553 18.61 -20.54 -14.74
CA ASN A 553 18.33 -21.13 -13.44
C ASN A 553 17.06 -20.57 -12.78
N ILE A 554 16.36 -19.63 -13.44
CA ILE A 554 15.11 -18.99 -13.02
C ILE A 554 15.22 -18.41 -11.57
N LYS A 555 16.27 -17.61 -11.32
CA LYS A 555 16.53 -17.01 -10.01
C LYS A 555 17.25 -15.68 -10.12
N VAL A 556 17.23 -14.88 -9.07
CA VAL A 556 18.18 -13.79 -8.88
C VAL A 556 19.54 -14.36 -8.51
N SER A 557 20.59 -13.90 -9.15
CA SER A 557 21.96 -14.37 -8.91
C SER A 557 22.91 -13.19 -8.76
N GLU A 558 23.83 -13.30 -7.82
CA GLU A 558 24.99 -12.41 -7.73
C GLU A 558 26.12 -12.99 -8.59
N ILE A 559 26.61 -12.22 -9.55
CA ILE A 559 27.75 -12.60 -10.41
C ILE A 559 28.87 -11.58 -10.25
N SER A 560 30.10 -11.98 -10.61
CA SER A 560 31.21 -11.02 -10.64
C SER A 560 31.05 -9.99 -11.75
N VAL A 561 31.60 -8.80 -11.53
CA VAL A 561 31.62 -7.74 -12.55
C VAL A 561 32.33 -8.21 -13.82
N ASP A 562 33.40 -8.99 -13.70
CA ASP A 562 34.11 -9.54 -14.86
C ASP A 562 33.19 -10.40 -15.74
N GLU A 563 32.40 -11.29 -15.13
CA GLU A 563 31.41 -12.11 -15.84
C GLU A 563 30.33 -11.25 -16.49
N GLY A 564 29.81 -10.24 -15.78
CA GLY A 564 28.84 -9.30 -16.35
C GLY A 564 29.40 -8.49 -17.51
N ILE A 565 30.65 -8.06 -17.44
CA ILE A 565 31.34 -7.35 -18.53
C ILE A 565 31.51 -8.24 -19.78
N GLU A 566 31.79 -9.53 -19.60
CA GLU A 566 31.96 -10.43 -20.75
C GLU A 566 30.71 -10.53 -21.62
N VAL A 567 29.53 -10.58 -21.01
CA VAL A 567 28.25 -10.81 -21.72
C VAL A 567 27.63 -9.56 -22.35
N VAL A 568 27.96 -8.34 -21.87
CA VAL A 568 27.35 -7.12 -22.40
C VAL A 568 28.00 -6.65 -23.72
N PRO A 569 27.26 -6.00 -24.63
CA PRO A 569 27.80 -5.51 -25.90
C PRO A 569 28.76 -4.34 -25.68
N ILE A 570 29.58 -4.08 -26.72
CA ILE A 570 30.65 -3.08 -26.67
C ILE A 570 30.16 -1.66 -26.33
N TYR A 571 28.96 -1.28 -26.76
CA TYR A 571 28.41 0.04 -26.44
C TYR A 571 28.03 0.18 -24.96
N ALA A 572 27.51 -0.90 -24.34
CA ALA A 572 27.25 -0.92 -22.90
C ALA A 572 28.58 -0.95 -22.12
N LYS A 573 29.60 -1.71 -22.56
CA LYS A 573 30.94 -1.65 -21.97
C LYS A 573 31.50 -0.24 -21.96
N ARG A 574 31.40 0.50 -23.05
CA ARG A 574 31.87 1.89 -23.13
C ARG A 574 31.15 2.82 -22.17
N ALA A 575 29.90 2.54 -21.83
CA ALA A 575 29.13 3.36 -20.89
C ALA A 575 29.55 3.16 -19.43
N VAL A 576 29.85 1.90 -19.03
CA VAL A 576 29.97 1.56 -17.60
C VAL A 576 31.38 1.11 -17.19
N VAL A 577 32.26 0.71 -18.12
CA VAL A 577 33.56 0.10 -17.82
C VAL A 577 34.71 1.10 -17.99
N GLU A 578 35.68 1.06 -17.09
CA GLU A 578 36.98 1.75 -17.15
C GLU A 578 38.12 0.72 -17.12
N HIS A 579 39.24 1.05 -17.76
CA HIS A 579 40.48 0.25 -17.77
C HIS A 579 41.42 0.67 -16.64
N ASP A 580 41.92 -0.27 -15.86
CA ASP A 580 43.04 -0.04 -14.94
C ASP A 580 44.36 -0.07 -15.71
N THR A 581 44.66 1.08 -16.32
CA THR A 581 45.85 1.25 -17.16
C THR A 581 47.20 1.01 -16.42
N ASP A 582 47.19 1.23 -15.11
CA ASP A 582 48.38 0.98 -14.27
C ASP A 582 48.57 -0.51 -13.99
N ALA A 583 47.46 -1.24 -13.77
CA ALA A 583 47.55 -2.69 -13.63
C ALA A 583 47.94 -3.36 -14.94
N GLU A 584 47.34 -2.92 -16.08
CA GLU A 584 47.66 -3.40 -17.43
C GLU A 584 49.15 -3.13 -17.79
N ARG A 585 49.70 -1.97 -17.38
CA ARG A 585 51.11 -1.64 -17.59
C ARG A 585 52.01 -2.61 -16.81
N ARG A 586 51.68 -2.88 -15.52
CA ARG A 586 52.41 -3.85 -14.71
C ARG A 586 52.41 -5.28 -15.28
N PHE A 587 51.29 -5.71 -15.87
CA PHE A 587 51.22 -7.00 -16.56
C PHE A 587 52.07 -6.99 -17.84
N ARG A 588 52.07 -5.91 -18.61
CA ARG A 588 52.93 -5.77 -19.81
C ARG A 588 54.43 -5.81 -19.47
N GLU A 589 54.82 -5.16 -18.40
CA GLU A 589 56.23 -5.18 -17.90
C GLU A 589 56.65 -6.59 -17.47
N ARG A 590 55.70 -7.46 -17.09
CA ARG A 590 55.93 -8.89 -16.80
C ARG A 590 55.78 -9.80 -18.03
N GLY A 591 55.69 -9.23 -19.23
CA GLY A 591 55.54 -10.00 -20.45
C GLY A 591 54.14 -10.59 -20.70
N GLN A 592 53.16 -10.19 -19.90
CA GLN A 592 51.77 -10.67 -20.00
C GLN A 592 50.87 -9.55 -20.63
N ARG A 593 50.02 -9.94 -21.59
CA ARG A 593 48.94 -9.08 -22.05
C ARG A 593 47.65 -9.45 -21.35
N ARG A 594 47.17 -8.60 -20.47
CA ARG A 594 45.92 -8.78 -19.76
C ARG A 594 45.20 -7.44 -19.67
N ASP A 595 44.00 -7.40 -20.16
CA ASP A 595 43.09 -6.28 -19.89
C ASP A 595 42.56 -6.36 -18.46
N VAL A 596 42.63 -5.26 -17.75
CA VAL A 596 42.10 -5.14 -16.37
C VAL A 596 41.06 -4.05 -16.36
N THR A 597 39.84 -4.45 -16.11
CA THR A 597 38.67 -3.56 -16.20
C THR A 597 37.90 -3.54 -14.88
N PHE A 598 37.16 -2.47 -14.63
CA PHE A 598 36.26 -2.30 -13.49
C PHE A 598 35.08 -1.39 -13.84
N VAL A 599 34.01 -1.45 -13.07
CA VAL A 599 32.83 -0.61 -13.25
C VAL A 599 33.03 0.76 -12.61
N ASN A 600 32.84 1.83 -13.41
CA ASN A 600 32.95 3.21 -12.96
C ASN A 600 31.90 4.13 -13.61
N CYS A 601 31.12 3.65 -14.55
CA CYS A 601 30.09 4.40 -15.28
C CYS A 601 30.56 5.71 -15.94
N ASN A 602 31.87 5.86 -16.20
CA ASN A 602 32.46 7.06 -16.76
C ASN A 602 31.91 7.43 -18.13
N GLY A 603 31.51 6.45 -18.95
CA GLY A 603 30.90 6.73 -20.24
C GLY A 603 29.57 7.45 -20.12
N LEU A 604 28.74 7.06 -19.17
CA LEU A 604 27.49 7.77 -18.83
C LEU A 604 27.76 9.15 -18.22
N VAL A 605 28.69 9.23 -17.28
CA VAL A 605 29.06 10.50 -16.59
C VAL A 605 29.66 11.52 -17.56
N ASN A 606 30.37 11.06 -18.58
CA ASN A 606 30.96 11.93 -19.63
C ASN A 606 29.95 12.29 -20.75
N ASN A 607 28.79 11.69 -20.77
CA ASN A 607 27.69 12.05 -21.66
C ASN A 607 26.97 13.27 -21.10
N ASP A 608 27.24 14.46 -21.66
CA ASP A 608 26.67 15.72 -21.23
C ASP A 608 25.14 15.74 -21.33
N LYS A 609 24.53 15.03 -22.30
CA LYS A 609 23.08 14.87 -22.39
C LYS A 609 22.52 14.14 -21.19
N PHE A 610 23.15 13.04 -20.76
CA PHE A 610 22.73 12.26 -19.61
C PHE A 610 22.82 13.07 -18.31
N THR A 611 23.96 13.69 -18.04
CA THR A 611 24.16 14.44 -16.78
C THR A 611 23.31 15.69 -16.69
N SER A 612 23.08 16.40 -17.81
CA SER A 612 22.16 17.54 -17.86
C SER A 612 20.72 17.09 -17.64
N LEU A 613 20.29 16.04 -18.31
CA LEU A 613 18.95 15.48 -18.17
C LEU A 613 18.68 15.08 -16.70
N MET A 614 19.61 14.35 -16.08
CA MET A 614 19.44 13.92 -14.67
C MET A 614 19.40 15.11 -13.70
N LYS A 615 20.19 16.16 -13.95
CA LYS A 615 20.16 17.38 -13.16
C LYS A 615 18.82 18.08 -13.29
N GLU A 616 18.36 18.28 -14.50
CA GLU A 616 17.09 18.96 -14.79
C GLU A 616 15.89 18.15 -14.29
N LEU A 617 15.92 16.83 -14.41
CA LEU A 617 14.94 15.91 -13.83
C LEU A 617 14.78 16.13 -12.32
N LEU A 618 15.89 16.07 -11.58
CA LEU A 618 15.89 16.25 -10.13
C LEU A 618 15.41 17.66 -9.72
N GLN A 619 15.84 18.69 -10.45
CA GLN A 619 15.42 20.08 -10.16
C GLN A 619 13.93 20.30 -10.45
N THR A 620 13.40 19.73 -11.53
CA THR A 620 11.97 19.82 -11.86
C THR A 620 11.12 19.14 -10.79
N LEU A 621 11.51 17.94 -10.38
CA LEU A 621 10.81 17.20 -9.33
C LEU A 621 10.88 17.94 -7.98
N GLU A 622 12.06 18.47 -7.57
CA GLU A 622 12.20 19.25 -6.35
C GLU A 622 11.31 20.50 -6.36
N ALA A 623 11.24 21.21 -7.48
CA ALA A 623 10.38 22.38 -7.63
C ALA A 623 8.90 22.01 -7.52
N ALA A 624 8.46 20.94 -8.17
CA ALA A 624 7.07 20.47 -8.14
C ALA A 624 6.65 19.96 -6.76
N TYR A 625 7.54 19.24 -6.06
CA TYR A 625 7.29 18.79 -4.69
C TYR A 625 7.40 19.89 -3.65
N ASP A 626 8.01 21.05 -3.99
CA ASP A 626 8.40 22.10 -3.04
C ASP A 626 9.25 21.55 -1.87
N TYR A 627 9.99 20.50 -2.14
CA TYR A 627 10.80 19.75 -1.18
C TYR A 627 11.88 18.94 -1.90
N PRO A 628 13.09 18.78 -1.30
CA PRO A 628 14.11 17.90 -1.85
C PRO A 628 13.56 16.47 -2.05
N VAL A 629 13.96 15.85 -3.16
CA VAL A 629 13.49 14.50 -3.53
C VAL A 629 14.65 13.53 -3.71
N ASP A 630 14.38 12.24 -3.52
CA ASP A 630 15.20 11.15 -4.04
C ASP A 630 14.42 10.32 -5.06
N ILE A 631 15.13 9.77 -6.02
CA ILE A 631 14.57 8.94 -7.10
C ILE A 631 15.35 7.64 -7.23
N GLU A 632 14.66 6.58 -7.64
CA GLU A 632 15.29 5.35 -8.15
C GLU A 632 15.04 5.25 -9.64
N TYR A 633 16.07 4.85 -10.38
CA TYR A 633 15.99 4.76 -11.84
C TYR A 633 16.92 3.70 -12.42
N THR A 634 16.58 3.24 -13.64
CA THR A 634 17.46 2.42 -14.46
C THR A 634 17.79 3.14 -15.77
N VAL A 635 18.90 2.74 -16.38
CA VAL A 635 19.37 3.27 -17.66
C VAL A 635 19.70 2.11 -18.57
N ASN A 636 19.06 2.06 -19.74
CA ASN A 636 19.43 1.18 -20.82
C ASN A 636 20.17 1.97 -21.89
N VAL A 637 21.38 1.55 -22.22
CA VAL A 637 22.25 2.23 -23.19
C VAL A 637 22.16 1.50 -24.50
N GLY A 638 22.03 2.28 -25.60
CA GLY A 638 22.05 1.79 -26.98
C GLY A 638 23.32 2.15 -27.70
N PRO A 639 23.41 1.80 -29.00
CA PRO A 639 24.50 2.21 -29.90
C PRO A 639 24.66 3.73 -29.93
N GLU A 640 25.89 4.20 -30.23
CA GLU A 640 26.23 5.63 -30.39
C GLU A 640 26.00 6.51 -29.14
N GLY A 641 25.86 5.89 -27.97
CA GLY A 641 25.63 6.60 -26.70
C GLY A 641 24.18 7.05 -26.49
N SER A 642 23.24 6.54 -27.29
CA SER A 642 21.83 6.67 -27.02
C SER A 642 21.45 5.98 -25.67
N PHE A 643 20.46 6.50 -24.97
CA PHE A 643 20.00 5.90 -23.72
C PHE A 643 18.51 6.17 -23.50
N VAL A 644 17.87 5.33 -22.70
CA VAL A 644 16.55 5.53 -22.16
C VAL A 644 16.60 5.34 -20.65
N ILE A 645 15.77 6.11 -19.93
CA ILE A 645 15.67 6.09 -18.48
C ILE A 645 14.32 5.52 -18.08
N ASN A 646 14.29 4.64 -17.08
CA ASN A 646 13.06 4.24 -16.40
C ASN A 646 13.07 4.80 -14.99
N LEU A 647 12.15 5.71 -14.69
CA LEU A 647 11.94 6.28 -13.36
C LEU A 647 11.06 5.31 -12.55
N LEU A 648 11.62 4.71 -11.51
CA LEU A 648 11.02 3.62 -10.76
C LEU A 648 10.37 4.07 -9.45
N GLN A 649 10.84 5.18 -8.88
CA GLN A 649 10.37 5.73 -7.62
C GLN A 649 10.76 7.19 -7.49
N CYS A 650 9.92 7.98 -6.84
CA CYS A 650 10.25 9.32 -6.37
C CYS A 650 9.56 9.56 -5.04
N ARG A 651 10.32 10.12 -4.08
CA ARG A 651 9.78 10.46 -2.77
C ARG A 651 10.44 11.72 -2.20
N PRO A 652 9.78 12.41 -1.26
CA PRO A 652 10.41 13.47 -0.49
C PRO A 652 11.63 12.95 0.26
N LEU A 653 12.79 13.61 0.08
CA LEU A 653 14.04 13.26 0.75
C LEU A 653 13.97 13.69 2.21
N GLN A 654 14.16 12.80 3.15
CA GLN A 654 14.24 13.18 4.56
C GLN A 654 15.54 13.92 4.85
N VAL A 655 15.45 15.22 4.85
CA VAL A 655 16.55 16.11 5.25
C VAL A 655 16.19 16.68 6.61
N ALA A 656 17.08 16.54 7.59
CA ALA A 656 16.91 17.22 8.88
C ALA A 656 16.81 18.74 8.66
N THR A 657 15.62 19.28 8.86
CA THR A 657 15.26 20.68 8.54
C THR A 657 15.77 21.68 9.59
N THR A 658 17.05 21.74 9.85
CA THR A 658 17.61 22.91 10.54
C THR A 658 18.10 23.90 9.49
N LYS A 659 17.30 24.95 9.25
CA LYS A 659 17.64 26.06 8.34
C LYS A 659 18.77 26.96 8.86
N GLU A 660 19.25 26.72 10.06
CA GLU A 660 20.31 27.58 10.67
C GLU A 660 21.70 27.05 10.30
N ALA A 661 22.51 27.91 9.72
CA ALA A 661 23.95 27.66 9.55
C ALA A 661 24.59 27.51 10.94
N VAL A 662 25.10 26.34 11.26
CA VAL A 662 25.83 26.12 12.51
C VAL A 662 27.25 26.67 12.34
N GLU A 663 27.56 27.77 13.02
CA GLU A 663 28.94 28.20 13.13
C GLU A 663 29.75 27.24 14.00
N ILE A 664 30.81 26.68 13.43
CA ILE A 664 31.75 25.86 14.20
C ILE A 664 32.48 26.79 15.15
N PRO A 665 32.44 26.56 16.48
CA PRO A 665 33.17 27.40 17.43
C PRO A 665 34.67 27.44 17.08
N LYS A 666 35.29 28.62 17.17
CA LYS A 666 36.74 28.72 17.03
C LYS A 666 37.37 27.89 18.16
N ASP A 667 38.43 27.19 17.83
CA ASP A 667 39.19 26.41 18.80
C ASP A 667 39.78 27.38 19.86
N ASN A 668 39.20 27.32 21.05
CA ASN A 668 39.60 28.11 22.21
C ASN A 668 40.35 27.27 23.27
N GLY A 669 40.77 26.08 22.92
CA GLY A 669 41.43 25.12 23.81
C GLY A 669 40.49 24.23 24.63
N GLU A 670 39.19 24.35 24.45
CA GLU A 670 38.15 23.52 25.11
C GLU A 670 37.58 22.42 24.19
N VAL A 671 38.22 22.19 23.04
CA VAL A 671 37.78 21.15 22.08
C VAL A 671 38.29 19.78 22.54
N PHE A 672 37.37 18.87 22.82
CA PHE A 672 37.68 17.49 23.23
C PHE A 672 38.30 16.70 22.09
N PHE A 673 37.70 16.74 20.88
CA PHE A 673 38.29 16.19 19.67
C PHE A 673 37.74 16.89 18.43
N HIS A 674 38.50 16.90 17.36
CA HIS A 674 38.14 17.45 16.08
C HIS A 674 38.57 16.50 14.94
N ILE A 675 37.61 16.10 14.10
CA ILE A 675 37.89 15.29 12.92
C ILE A 675 37.90 16.22 11.70
N LYS A 676 39.07 16.30 11.06
CA LYS A 676 39.20 17.06 9.82
C LYS A 676 38.66 16.24 8.63
N ASN A 677 37.98 16.92 7.72
CA ASN A 677 37.43 16.30 6.48
C ASN A 677 36.38 15.21 6.68
N SER A 678 35.65 15.26 7.78
CA SER A 678 34.45 14.44 7.98
C SER A 678 33.23 15.28 7.71
N SER A 679 32.59 15.13 6.56
CA SER A 679 31.31 15.80 6.33
C SER A 679 30.39 14.91 5.51
N MET A 680 29.43 14.30 6.20
CA MET A 680 28.23 13.77 5.60
C MET A 680 27.03 14.44 6.29
N GLY A 681 26.18 15.11 5.49
CA GLY A 681 24.99 15.78 5.99
C GLY A 681 25.20 17.26 6.38
N ARG A 682 24.14 17.87 6.92
CA ARG A 682 24.16 19.27 7.40
C ARG A 682 24.79 19.35 8.78
N SER A 683 25.49 20.46 9.05
CA SER A 683 26.01 20.77 10.38
C SER A 683 24.86 20.84 11.39
N ARG A 684 25.02 20.21 12.54
CA ARG A 684 24.06 20.23 13.64
C ARG A 684 24.76 20.55 14.95
N LYS A 685 24.14 21.40 15.76
CA LYS A 685 24.56 21.64 17.14
C LYS A 685 23.66 20.83 18.07
N GLN A 686 24.26 19.97 18.88
CA GLN A 686 23.53 19.16 19.85
C GLN A 686 24.27 19.17 21.18
N ASN A 687 23.56 19.42 22.27
CA ASN A 687 24.08 19.24 23.61
C ASN A 687 23.92 17.77 24.02
N PHE A 688 24.84 17.26 24.78
CA PHE A 688 24.78 15.91 25.36
C PHE A 688 25.33 15.96 26.80
N ASP A 689 24.77 15.13 27.66
CA ASP A 689 25.13 15.10 29.09
C ASP A 689 26.13 13.98 29.38
N ILE A 690 26.17 12.96 28.52
CA ILE A 690 27.03 11.78 28.69
C ILE A 690 27.79 11.52 27.38
N LEU A 691 29.12 11.40 27.49
CA LEU A 691 30.00 10.95 26.41
C LEU A 691 30.61 9.59 26.79
N VAL A 692 30.34 8.58 25.97
CA VAL A 692 30.99 7.27 26.11
C VAL A 692 32.13 7.20 25.11
N TYR A 693 33.35 7.16 25.60
CA TYR A 693 34.54 7.00 24.78
C TYR A 693 35.04 5.57 24.84
N VAL A 694 35.10 4.89 23.70
CA VAL A 694 35.68 3.55 23.57
C VAL A 694 37.07 3.71 22.99
N ASP A 695 38.09 3.32 23.76
CA ASP A 695 39.49 3.31 23.29
C ASP A 695 39.65 2.25 22.19
N PRO A 696 40.00 2.63 20.94
CA PRO A 696 40.11 1.68 19.84
C PRO A 696 41.16 0.59 20.10
N HIS A 697 42.25 0.91 20.81
CA HIS A 697 43.32 -0.06 21.11
C HIS A 697 42.84 -1.12 22.09
N LYS A 698 42.01 -0.75 23.07
CA LYS A 698 41.45 -1.70 24.05
C LYS A 698 40.22 -2.46 23.56
N TYR A 699 39.60 -1.97 22.49
CA TYR A 699 38.46 -2.63 21.91
C TYR A 699 38.82 -3.81 21.01
N TYR A 700 40.03 -3.77 20.40
CA TYR A 700 40.53 -4.84 19.53
C TYR A 700 41.48 -5.84 20.25
N GLU A 701 41.81 -5.61 21.54
CA GLU A 701 42.45 -6.59 22.41
C GLU A 701 41.41 -7.50 23.08
#